data_1ec2861a510820a1bc81150a4500175c
#
_entry.id   1ec2861a510820a1bc81150a4500175c
#
_cell.length_a   1.000
_cell.length_b   1.000
_cell.length_c   1.000
_cell.angle_alpha   90.00
_cell.angle_beta   90.00
_cell.angle_gamma   90.00
#
_symmetry.space_group_name_H-M   'P 1'
#
loop_
_entity.id
_entity.type
_entity.pdbx_description
1 polymer ?
#
loop_
_entity_poly.entity_id
_entity_poly.type
_entity_poly.pdbx_seq_one_letter_code
_entity_poly.pdbx_strand_id
1 'polypeptide(L)'
;MLFSAAVAFFALLLVDGYGLDLLGRQVSPALILVLLVLEAALGAFWISRQRLRLESDPLELAGFLFAVVGTWLYVVFPSWPTLVPPTYSGDAANHLMYIDTIFSSGRIFGDYPGGPALVVATVAHWIGWLPLRLEHPLAALWLALIAGGVYILACAILPERRIHRATSLLAVFALYIPSLYFVGMLVGPQYFMTQVAAQLFLVAFLLFLVLYLRMPIPVWPLGMALCLFSITVSFPLWLALPLAVFGSVMFLEWRQGRMLLKDGLTVASWVLGLPVVFWVLIVLTGGYYISNPGRLSAQGAVIPPTWEGLGGWFLVLPALGMLLLRRLGSHARAVLAFFAFALLQTFALLVGVRLLGWNEYWANKSFYVWLYPIALFAVIPFAWAVERVQESLQRWRLWPELGFLATGVVLSAGIIFFFPPPVFTPLTESEIQVALWTKGHLDTVHVNYIGAQNLTALWLSRIWHETLPSDLLVSFPALGPKTFGEWRDDPNLGEYLFIASDQHFPTDPGLQVVYRWGDSEIIRKTSAAQAANGTRTLGRFGNTLALVDYAIPSRTLNAGDVISLTAHIETLRVPARQVAWRLQLRDLANNIVAEERSSVFGDKYPLQRWPDGIILRQRMALPLPADVQPGLYDLQLGLYAVSDGQPHSFTASDGTQDDIIHLSRVKVALPRLTAQELAGVTPTDVKLGNAIELLGYRILTPAPVHTGDSLKLVLYWQCLAPVAQEYTAFVHLLDPNGSLRAQIDSRPRAGTYPTSIWEPNEIIPDPYSLTIPPDAAPGSYHLEIGMYQWPSLARLPVTGGTSGSPADHLILETKVDVVAK
;
A
#
# COMPACT_ATOMS: atom_id res chain seq x y z
N MET A 1 -12.92 -6.56 38.16
CA MET A 1 -12.76 -7.95 37.65
C MET A 1 -13.04 -8.09 36.16
N LEU A 2 -14.28 -7.79 35.68
CA LEU A 2 -14.63 -7.95 34.26
C LEU A 2 -13.70 -7.20 33.32
N PHE A 3 -13.32 -5.97 33.62
CA PHE A 3 -12.36 -5.21 32.84
C PHE A 3 -11.00 -5.93 32.74
N SER A 4 -10.45 -6.36 33.88
CA SER A 4 -9.16 -7.06 33.91
C SER A 4 -9.22 -8.42 33.17
N ALA A 5 -10.36 -9.12 33.23
CA ALA A 5 -10.58 -10.35 32.50
C ALA A 5 -10.64 -10.11 30.98
N ALA A 6 -11.36 -9.06 30.53
CA ALA A 6 -11.41 -8.69 29.11
C ALA A 6 -10.03 -8.28 28.57
N VAL A 7 -9.27 -7.47 29.33
CA VAL A 7 -7.90 -7.10 28.96
C VAL A 7 -6.99 -8.33 28.89
N ALA A 8 -7.07 -9.23 29.88
CA ALA A 8 -6.28 -10.46 29.88
C ALA A 8 -6.62 -11.34 28.69
N PHE A 9 -7.91 -11.50 28.37
CA PHE A 9 -8.36 -12.28 27.19
C PHE A 9 -7.71 -11.77 25.90
N PHE A 10 -7.81 -10.47 25.61
CA PHE A 10 -7.21 -9.92 24.40
C PHE A 10 -5.68 -9.99 24.43
N ALA A 11 -5.06 -9.76 25.57
CA ALA A 11 -3.61 -9.81 25.70
C ALA A 11 -3.05 -11.24 25.51
N LEU A 12 -3.69 -12.26 26.10
CA LEU A 12 -3.28 -13.67 25.95
C LEU A 12 -3.49 -14.15 24.51
N LEU A 13 -4.61 -13.77 23.87
CA LEU A 13 -4.83 -14.05 22.45
C LEU A 13 -3.68 -13.50 21.58
N LEU A 14 -3.20 -12.29 21.89
CA LEU A 14 -2.04 -11.71 21.18
C LEU A 14 -0.74 -12.48 21.47
N VAL A 15 -0.50 -12.88 22.72
CA VAL A 15 0.68 -13.68 23.11
C VAL A 15 0.69 -15.01 22.37
N ASP A 16 -0.43 -15.72 22.35
CA ASP A 16 -0.58 -17.02 21.70
C ASP A 16 -0.38 -16.91 20.18
N GLY A 17 -1.06 -15.94 19.56
CA GLY A 17 -0.97 -15.76 18.12
C GLY A 17 0.43 -15.39 17.64
N TYR A 18 1.08 -14.43 18.28
CA TYR A 18 2.46 -14.08 17.97
C TYR A 18 3.45 -15.17 18.37
N GLY A 19 3.18 -15.90 19.46
CA GLY A 19 3.98 -17.08 19.86
C GLY A 19 3.99 -18.16 18.79
N LEU A 20 2.83 -18.48 18.21
CA LEU A 20 2.72 -19.44 17.11
C LEU A 20 3.46 -18.96 15.86
N ASP A 21 3.29 -17.71 15.48
CA ASP A 21 3.95 -17.13 14.30
C ASP A 21 5.48 -17.08 14.44
N LEU A 22 6.00 -16.73 15.62
CA LEU A 22 7.44 -16.78 15.93
C LEU A 22 8.03 -18.20 15.87
N LEU A 23 7.22 -19.23 16.19
CA LEU A 23 7.60 -20.63 16.04
C LEU A 23 7.51 -21.14 14.60
N GLY A 24 7.23 -20.24 13.62
CA GLY A 24 7.05 -20.57 12.22
C GLY A 24 5.78 -21.37 11.93
N ARG A 25 4.83 -21.39 12.86
CA ARG A 25 3.52 -22.05 12.73
C ARG A 25 2.48 -21.05 12.20
N GLN A 26 1.54 -21.56 11.41
CA GLN A 26 0.35 -20.79 11.08
C GLN A 26 -0.49 -20.53 12.33
N VAL A 27 -1.04 -19.33 12.45
CA VAL A 27 -1.96 -18.97 13.51
C VAL A 27 -3.23 -19.82 13.37
N SER A 28 -3.43 -20.72 14.31
CA SER A 28 -4.61 -21.60 14.34
C SER A 28 -5.62 -21.08 15.36
N PRO A 29 -6.79 -20.56 14.93
CA PRO A 29 -7.84 -20.10 15.88
C PRO A 29 -8.28 -21.17 16.87
N ALA A 30 -8.35 -22.44 16.44
CA ALA A 30 -8.69 -23.57 17.31
C ALA A 30 -7.62 -23.79 18.39
N LEU A 31 -6.33 -23.72 18.03
CA LEU A 31 -5.22 -23.89 18.99
C LEU A 31 -5.18 -22.74 19.99
N ILE A 32 -5.35 -21.49 19.53
CA ILE A 32 -5.46 -20.33 20.42
C ILE A 32 -6.62 -20.50 21.42
N LEU A 33 -7.78 -20.99 20.98
CA LEU A 33 -8.89 -21.24 21.88
C LEU A 33 -8.53 -22.25 22.98
N VAL A 34 -7.83 -23.35 22.61
CA VAL A 34 -7.37 -24.34 23.59
C VAL A 34 -6.37 -23.73 24.59
N LEU A 35 -5.43 -22.93 24.12
CA LEU A 35 -4.46 -22.24 24.97
C LEU A 35 -5.15 -21.30 25.95
N LEU A 36 -6.07 -20.46 25.48
CA LEU A 36 -6.85 -19.55 26.32
C LEU A 36 -7.68 -20.28 27.39
N VAL A 37 -8.26 -21.43 27.06
CA VAL A 37 -9.00 -22.26 28.03
C VAL A 37 -8.05 -22.82 29.11
N LEU A 38 -6.86 -23.30 28.71
CA LEU A 38 -5.86 -23.79 29.65
C LEU A 38 -5.35 -22.65 30.56
N GLU A 39 -5.06 -21.49 30.02
CA GLU A 39 -4.62 -20.32 30.76
C GLU A 39 -5.68 -19.82 31.73
N ALA A 40 -6.95 -19.79 31.30
CA ALA A 40 -8.08 -19.45 32.17
C ALA A 40 -8.21 -20.46 33.33
N ALA A 41 -8.05 -21.76 33.05
CA ALA A 41 -8.07 -22.80 34.08
C ALA A 41 -6.90 -22.66 35.07
N LEU A 42 -5.69 -22.44 34.57
CA LEU A 42 -4.51 -22.19 35.41
C LEU A 42 -4.65 -20.94 36.25
N GLY A 43 -5.16 -19.84 35.65
CA GLY A 43 -5.45 -18.59 36.34
C GLY A 43 -6.49 -18.77 37.45
N ALA A 44 -7.59 -19.47 37.18
CA ALA A 44 -8.62 -19.76 38.16
C ALA A 44 -8.06 -20.61 39.32
N PHE A 45 -7.26 -21.65 39.00
CA PHE A 45 -6.58 -22.47 39.99
C PHE A 45 -5.61 -21.65 40.87
N TRP A 46 -4.83 -20.77 40.26
CA TRP A 46 -3.91 -19.92 40.98
C TRP A 46 -4.65 -18.92 41.90
N ILE A 47 -5.69 -18.25 41.42
CA ILE A 47 -6.54 -17.31 42.18
C ILE A 47 -7.17 -18.02 43.38
N SER A 48 -7.68 -19.24 43.17
CA SER A 48 -8.31 -20.04 44.24
C SER A 48 -7.31 -20.36 45.39
N ARG A 49 -6.04 -20.63 45.01
CA ARG A 49 -4.99 -20.87 46.05
C ARG A 49 -4.60 -19.63 46.82
N GLN A 50 -4.68 -18.46 46.19
CA GLN A 50 -4.38 -17.19 46.88
C GLN A 50 -5.46 -16.73 47.88
N ARG A 51 -6.60 -17.44 47.93
CA ARG A 51 -7.78 -17.08 48.78
C ARG A 51 -8.25 -15.64 48.51
N LEU A 52 -8.03 -15.09 47.35
CA LEU A 52 -8.47 -13.75 46.97
C LEU A 52 -10.00 -13.72 46.97
N ARG A 53 -10.62 -13.02 47.89
CA ARG A 53 -12.05 -12.75 47.86
C ARG A 53 -12.30 -11.69 46.79
N LEU A 54 -12.95 -12.10 45.74
CA LEU A 54 -13.32 -11.24 44.62
C LEU A 54 -14.70 -10.61 44.93
N GLU A 55 -14.75 -9.70 45.90
CA GLU A 55 -15.95 -8.93 46.17
C GLU A 55 -16.10 -7.86 45.07
N SER A 56 -17.23 -7.86 44.35
CA SER A 56 -17.59 -6.82 43.39
C SER A 56 -18.68 -5.95 44.01
N ASP A 57 -18.47 -4.63 44.05
CA ASP A 57 -19.54 -3.70 44.38
C ASP A 57 -20.55 -3.68 43.22
N PRO A 58 -21.85 -4.00 43.45
CA PRO A 58 -22.85 -4.00 42.38
C PRO A 58 -22.98 -2.67 41.64
N LEU A 59 -22.75 -1.52 42.30
CA LEU A 59 -22.81 -0.19 41.70
C LEU A 59 -21.60 0.05 40.79
N GLU A 60 -20.40 -0.44 41.19
CA GLU A 60 -19.23 -0.38 40.35
C GLU A 60 -19.39 -1.25 39.10
N LEU A 61 -19.93 -2.44 39.25
CA LEU A 61 -20.24 -3.30 38.11
C LEU A 61 -21.28 -2.67 37.18
N ALA A 62 -22.35 -2.11 37.73
CA ALA A 62 -23.38 -1.44 36.92
C ALA A 62 -22.82 -0.23 36.16
N GLY A 63 -21.99 0.59 36.81
CA GLY A 63 -21.33 1.73 36.16
C GLY A 63 -20.37 1.33 35.04
N PHE A 64 -19.60 0.26 35.29
CA PHE A 64 -18.74 -0.31 34.27
C PHE A 64 -19.53 -0.81 33.05
N LEU A 65 -20.58 -1.61 33.27
CA LEU A 65 -21.40 -2.12 32.19
C LEU A 65 -22.11 -0.99 31.45
N PHE A 66 -22.61 0.02 32.18
CA PHE A 66 -23.19 1.21 31.56
C PHE A 66 -22.19 1.94 30.65
N ALA A 67 -20.97 2.16 31.12
CA ALA A 67 -19.92 2.81 30.34
C ALA A 67 -19.56 1.99 29.08
N VAL A 68 -19.39 0.67 29.21
CA VAL A 68 -19.01 -0.21 28.09
C VAL A 68 -20.15 -0.35 27.10
N VAL A 69 -21.34 -0.77 27.54
CA VAL A 69 -22.47 -1.02 26.64
C VAL A 69 -22.96 0.28 26.00
N GLY A 70 -23.05 1.36 26.78
CA GLY A 70 -23.46 2.67 26.25
C GLY A 70 -22.50 3.19 25.19
N THR A 71 -21.20 3.11 25.43
CA THR A 71 -20.17 3.54 24.45
C THR A 71 -20.19 2.64 23.21
N TRP A 72 -20.29 1.33 23.40
CA TRP A 72 -20.31 0.39 22.29
C TRP A 72 -21.53 0.63 21.39
N LEU A 73 -22.72 0.72 21.95
CA LEU A 73 -23.95 1.02 21.21
C LEU A 73 -23.85 2.36 20.48
N TYR A 74 -23.35 3.39 21.14
CA TYR A 74 -23.19 4.72 20.54
C TYR A 74 -22.27 4.70 19.30
N VAL A 75 -21.16 3.93 19.32
CA VAL A 75 -20.19 3.85 18.22
C VAL A 75 -20.68 2.93 17.10
N VAL A 76 -21.34 1.80 17.44
CA VAL A 76 -21.75 0.79 16.45
C VAL A 76 -23.08 1.15 15.77
N PHE A 77 -23.99 1.78 16.48
CA PHE A 77 -25.34 2.06 15.96
C PHE A 77 -25.35 2.80 14.61
N PRO A 78 -24.48 3.79 14.36
CA PRO A 78 -24.43 4.48 13.06
C PRO A 78 -24.05 3.59 11.87
N SER A 79 -23.41 2.45 12.12
CA SER A 79 -23.01 1.49 11.09
C SER A 79 -24.03 0.35 10.87
N TRP A 80 -25.13 0.34 11.61
CA TRP A 80 -26.18 -0.66 11.45
C TRP A 80 -26.99 -0.42 10.17
N PRO A 81 -27.37 -1.46 9.38
CA PRO A 81 -27.14 -2.90 9.60
C PRO A 81 -25.84 -3.44 8.99
N THR A 82 -25.09 -2.65 8.22
CA THR A 82 -23.91 -3.11 7.48
C THR A 82 -22.74 -3.51 8.39
N LEU A 83 -22.62 -2.85 9.55
CA LEU A 83 -21.51 -2.95 10.51
C LEU A 83 -20.14 -2.59 9.92
N VAL A 84 -20.12 -1.98 8.75
CA VAL A 84 -18.90 -1.43 8.14
C VAL A 84 -18.53 -0.12 8.86
N PRO A 85 -17.24 0.17 9.05
CA PRO A 85 -16.81 1.40 9.72
C PRO A 85 -17.45 2.67 9.14
N PRO A 86 -18.13 3.50 9.94
CA PRO A 86 -18.75 4.74 9.49
C PRO A 86 -17.70 5.85 9.37
N THR A 87 -16.79 5.72 8.42
CA THR A 87 -15.63 6.57 8.26
C THR A 87 -15.42 6.99 6.82
N TYR A 88 -14.87 8.22 6.61
CA TYR A 88 -14.37 8.71 5.33
C TYR A 88 -12.92 8.29 5.07
N SER A 89 -12.27 7.64 6.02
CA SER A 89 -10.87 7.22 5.93
C SER A 89 -10.75 5.90 5.16
N GLY A 90 -9.82 5.84 4.21
CA GLY A 90 -9.40 4.59 3.58
C GLY A 90 -8.66 3.63 4.52
N ASP A 91 -8.22 4.10 5.70
CA ASP A 91 -7.50 3.27 6.67
C ASP A 91 -8.32 2.06 7.15
N ALA A 92 -9.64 2.23 7.30
CA ALA A 92 -10.52 1.12 7.67
C ALA A 92 -10.47 -0.01 6.63
N ALA A 93 -10.61 0.32 5.35
CA ALA A 93 -10.49 -0.67 4.29
C ALA A 93 -9.08 -1.31 4.22
N ASN A 94 -8.03 -0.56 4.60
CA ASN A 94 -6.68 -1.10 4.71
C ASN A 94 -6.52 -2.06 5.90
N HIS A 95 -7.16 -1.76 7.04
CA HIS A 95 -7.17 -2.69 8.17
C HIS A 95 -7.86 -4.00 7.82
N LEU A 96 -8.96 -3.95 7.06
CA LEU A 96 -9.63 -5.15 6.57
C LEU A 96 -8.67 -6.06 5.78
N MET A 97 -7.80 -5.49 4.96
CA MET A 97 -6.78 -6.27 4.22
C MET A 97 -5.89 -7.10 5.17
N TYR A 98 -5.39 -6.47 6.25
CA TYR A 98 -4.55 -7.19 7.21
C TYR A 98 -5.33 -8.27 7.94
N ILE A 99 -6.59 -7.99 8.27
CA ILE A 99 -7.50 -8.95 8.91
C ILE A 99 -7.74 -10.14 7.97
N ASP A 100 -8.11 -9.89 6.73
CA ASP A 100 -8.43 -10.93 5.74
C ASP A 100 -7.20 -11.79 5.40
N THR A 101 -6.02 -11.19 5.37
CA THR A 101 -4.79 -11.96 5.18
C THR A 101 -4.52 -12.92 6.33
N ILE A 102 -4.67 -12.49 7.58
CA ILE A 102 -4.53 -13.38 8.73
C ILE A 102 -5.65 -14.43 8.73
N PHE A 103 -6.87 -14.01 8.41
CA PHE A 103 -8.04 -14.89 8.34
C PHE A 103 -7.86 -16.01 7.31
N SER A 104 -7.33 -15.71 6.13
CA SER A 104 -7.17 -16.68 5.05
C SER A 104 -5.88 -17.48 5.12
N SER A 105 -4.76 -16.88 5.49
CA SER A 105 -3.43 -17.51 5.46
C SER A 105 -2.92 -18.00 6.81
N GLY A 106 -3.50 -17.51 7.91
CA GLY A 106 -2.98 -17.77 9.26
C GLY A 106 -1.58 -17.18 9.52
N ARG A 107 -1.17 -16.13 8.79
CA ARG A 107 0.15 -15.50 8.95
C ARG A 107 0.00 -14.04 9.34
N ILE A 108 0.85 -13.59 10.26
CA ILE A 108 0.88 -12.19 10.70
C ILE A 108 1.82 -11.39 9.80
N PHE A 109 1.39 -10.18 9.41
CA PHE A 109 2.23 -9.28 8.64
C PHE A 109 3.39 -8.73 9.47
N GLY A 110 4.62 -8.80 8.93
CA GLY A 110 5.80 -8.24 9.59
C GLY A 110 5.95 -6.72 9.47
N ASP A 111 5.31 -6.08 8.52
CA ASP A 111 5.51 -4.67 8.16
C ASP A 111 4.43 -3.71 8.69
N TYR A 112 3.42 -4.23 9.41
CA TYR A 112 2.37 -3.45 10.06
C TYR A 112 2.06 -4.02 11.45
N PRO A 113 1.63 -3.19 12.45
CA PRO A 113 1.18 -3.69 13.74
C PRO A 113 -0.06 -4.57 13.62
N GLY A 114 0.16 -5.88 13.49
CA GLY A 114 -0.88 -6.86 13.19
C GLY A 114 -1.74 -7.30 14.37
N GLY A 115 -1.46 -6.84 15.60
CA GLY A 115 -2.16 -7.32 16.80
C GLY A 115 -3.68 -7.20 16.72
N PRO A 116 -4.26 -6.02 16.45
CA PRO A 116 -5.71 -5.88 16.31
C PRO A 116 -6.30 -6.71 15.18
N ALA A 117 -5.61 -6.81 14.04
CA ALA A 117 -6.04 -7.62 12.91
C ALA A 117 -6.10 -9.11 13.27
N LEU A 118 -5.11 -9.60 14.04
CA LEU A 118 -5.09 -10.96 14.57
C LEU A 118 -6.31 -11.27 15.45
N VAL A 119 -6.68 -10.33 16.33
CA VAL A 119 -7.86 -10.50 17.20
C VAL A 119 -9.13 -10.61 16.37
N VAL A 120 -9.33 -9.68 15.41
CA VAL A 120 -10.54 -9.69 14.57
C VAL A 120 -10.61 -10.96 13.72
N ALA A 121 -9.51 -11.37 13.08
CA ALA A 121 -9.44 -12.58 12.26
C ALA A 121 -9.75 -13.84 13.09
N THR A 122 -9.17 -13.96 14.29
CA THR A 122 -9.37 -15.10 15.17
C THR A 122 -10.82 -15.19 15.67
N VAL A 123 -11.41 -14.08 16.12
CA VAL A 123 -12.79 -14.03 16.58
C VAL A 123 -13.75 -14.30 15.42
N ALA A 124 -13.48 -13.78 14.21
CA ALA A 124 -14.28 -14.04 13.02
C ALA A 124 -14.35 -15.55 12.71
N HIS A 125 -13.25 -16.26 12.84
CA HIS A 125 -13.23 -17.74 12.71
C HIS A 125 -14.08 -18.44 13.78
N TRP A 126 -14.01 -17.99 15.04
CA TRP A 126 -14.76 -18.66 16.12
C TRP A 126 -16.25 -18.52 15.99
N ILE A 127 -16.74 -17.35 15.52
CA ILE A 127 -18.19 -17.09 15.41
C ILE A 127 -18.74 -17.33 14.00
N GLY A 128 -17.88 -17.63 13.02
CA GLY A 128 -18.28 -17.87 11.63
C GLY A 128 -18.77 -16.60 10.90
N TRP A 129 -18.31 -15.42 11.32
CA TRP A 129 -18.68 -14.15 10.70
C TRP A 129 -17.63 -13.70 9.70
N LEU A 130 -18.07 -12.88 8.72
CA LEU A 130 -17.16 -12.22 7.81
C LEU A 130 -16.33 -11.14 8.55
N PRO A 131 -15.01 -11.09 8.36
CA PRO A 131 -14.16 -10.04 8.94
C PRO A 131 -14.69 -8.62 8.70
N LEU A 132 -15.19 -8.35 7.50
CA LEU A 132 -15.81 -7.08 7.11
C LEU A 132 -16.87 -6.58 8.09
N ARG A 133 -17.69 -7.49 8.66
CA ARG A 133 -18.78 -7.15 9.59
C ARG A 133 -18.36 -7.14 11.05
N LEU A 134 -17.17 -7.64 11.34
CA LEU A 134 -16.66 -7.76 12.71
C LEU A 134 -15.62 -6.71 13.08
N GLU A 135 -14.91 -6.16 12.09
CA GLU A 135 -13.87 -5.17 12.30
C GLU A 135 -14.33 -4.00 13.15
N HIS A 136 -15.41 -3.32 12.75
CA HIS A 136 -15.91 -2.14 13.46
C HIS A 136 -16.51 -2.47 14.82
N PRO A 137 -17.37 -3.48 14.99
CA PRO A 137 -17.89 -3.85 16.32
C PRO A 137 -16.81 -4.21 17.34
N LEU A 138 -15.72 -4.88 16.94
CA LEU A 138 -14.61 -5.19 17.84
C LEU A 138 -13.75 -3.96 18.16
N ALA A 139 -13.45 -3.13 17.16
CA ALA A 139 -12.75 -1.87 17.41
C ALA A 139 -13.57 -0.96 18.36
N ALA A 140 -14.87 -0.88 18.18
CA ALA A 140 -15.79 -0.18 19.09
C ALA A 140 -15.80 -0.79 20.49
N LEU A 141 -15.68 -2.11 20.64
CA LEU A 141 -15.55 -2.77 21.94
C LEU A 141 -14.28 -2.35 22.67
N TRP A 142 -13.15 -2.22 21.98
CA TRP A 142 -11.92 -1.69 22.62
C TRP A 142 -12.12 -0.27 23.11
N LEU A 143 -12.75 0.61 22.29
CA LEU A 143 -13.04 1.99 22.71
C LEU A 143 -14.00 2.01 23.91
N ALA A 144 -15.00 1.14 23.91
CA ALA A 144 -15.94 1.00 25.01
C ALA A 144 -15.25 0.48 26.31
N LEU A 145 -14.34 -0.47 26.17
CA LEU A 145 -13.52 -0.93 27.29
C LEU A 145 -12.58 0.16 27.83
N ILE A 146 -12.08 1.07 26.97
CA ILE A 146 -11.36 2.25 27.45
C ILE A 146 -12.26 3.11 28.33
N ALA A 147 -13.49 3.40 27.90
CA ALA A 147 -14.45 4.17 28.72
C ALA A 147 -14.73 3.48 30.06
N GLY A 148 -14.96 2.15 30.03
CA GLY A 148 -15.10 1.32 31.24
C GLY A 148 -13.85 1.33 32.11
N GLY A 149 -12.66 1.27 31.53
CA GLY A 149 -11.37 1.34 32.21
C GLY A 149 -11.14 2.68 32.91
N VAL A 150 -11.50 3.79 32.23
CA VAL A 150 -11.45 5.15 32.82
C VAL A 150 -12.43 5.27 33.98
N TYR A 151 -13.62 4.69 33.88
CA TYR A 151 -14.58 4.63 35.00
C TYR A 151 -14.00 3.90 36.20
N ILE A 152 -13.47 2.67 36.00
CA ILE A 152 -12.85 1.89 37.09
C ILE A 152 -11.64 2.60 37.69
N LEU A 153 -10.82 3.23 36.85
CA LEU A 153 -9.66 4.00 37.30
C LEU A 153 -10.09 5.21 38.14
N ALA A 154 -11.17 5.92 37.75
CA ALA A 154 -11.76 6.97 38.56
C ALA A 154 -12.22 6.44 39.91
N CYS A 155 -12.90 5.29 39.97
CA CYS A 155 -13.27 4.61 41.22
C CYS A 155 -12.04 4.23 42.04
N ALA A 156 -10.92 3.84 41.40
CA ALA A 156 -9.71 3.44 42.10
C ALA A 156 -8.93 4.61 42.70
N ILE A 157 -8.99 5.81 42.13
CA ILE A 157 -8.27 6.99 42.64
C ILE A 157 -9.08 7.80 43.65
N LEU A 158 -10.42 7.74 43.61
CA LEU A 158 -11.29 8.41 44.56
C LEU A 158 -11.44 7.61 45.86
N PRO A 159 -11.83 8.25 46.99
CA PRO A 159 -12.11 7.56 48.25
C PRO A 159 -13.22 6.51 48.10
N GLU A 160 -13.16 5.43 48.91
CA GLU A 160 -14.11 4.29 48.82
C GLU A 160 -15.48 4.62 49.44
N ARG A 161 -16.20 5.55 48.79
CA ARG A 161 -17.56 5.92 49.16
C ARG A 161 -18.54 5.59 48.04
N ARG A 162 -19.74 5.08 48.37
CA ARG A 162 -20.74 4.74 47.37
C ARG A 162 -21.07 5.87 46.40
N ILE A 163 -21.16 7.10 46.91
CA ILE A 163 -21.45 8.28 46.10
C ILE A 163 -20.38 8.55 45.01
N HIS A 164 -19.11 8.16 45.28
CA HIS A 164 -18.03 8.33 44.32
C HIS A 164 -18.16 7.37 43.15
N ARG A 165 -18.93 6.25 43.26
CA ARG A 165 -19.25 5.39 42.13
C ARG A 165 -20.15 6.11 41.10
N ALA A 166 -21.11 6.91 41.58
CA ALA A 166 -21.90 7.76 40.68
C ALA A 166 -21.07 8.90 40.06
N THR A 167 -20.27 9.59 40.87
CA THR A 167 -19.45 10.70 40.36
C THR A 167 -18.38 10.24 39.38
N SER A 168 -17.88 9.00 39.49
CA SER A 168 -16.92 8.41 38.55
C SER A 168 -17.46 8.28 37.12
N LEU A 169 -18.80 8.21 36.92
CA LEU A 169 -19.42 8.26 35.58
C LEU A 169 -19.16 9.59 34.85
N LEU A 170 -18.93 10.68 35.62
CA LEU A 170 -18.55 11.94 35.00
C LEU A 170 -17.22 11.88 34.26
N ALA A 171 -16.32 10.94 34.62
CA ALA A 171 -15.09 10.72 33.84
C ALA A 171 -15.39 10.15 32.44
N VAL A 172 -16.39 9.27 32.33
CA VAL A 172 -16.84 8.73 31.04
C VAL A 172 -17.44 9.86 30.21
N PHE A 173 -18.34 10.68 30.79
CA PHE A 173 -18.89 11.85 30.11
C PHE A 173 -17.80 12.81 29.64
N ALA A 174 -16.78 13.06 30.47
CA ALA A 174 -15.67 13.94 30.12
C ALA A 174 -14.87 13.47 28.90
N LEU A 175 -14.86 12.15 28.58
CA LEU A 175 -14.28 11.63 27.32
C LEU A 175 -15.05 12.06 26.09
N TYR A 176 -16.37 12.29 26.19
CA TYR A 176 -17.21 12.68 25.06
C TYR A 176 -17.16 14.19 24.77
N ILE A 177 -16.72 15.01 25.69
CA ILE A 177 -16.56 16.44 25.44
C ILE A 177 -15.60 16.69 24.26
N PRO A 178 -14.40 16.07 24.20
CA PRO A 178 -13.57 16.06 23.00
C PRO A 178 -13.95 14.91 22.06
N SER A 179 -15.23 14.79 21.67
CA SER A 179 -15.79 13.67 20.90
C SER A 179 -15.06 13.44 19.58
N LEU A 180 -14.59 14.50 18.92
CA LEU A 180 -13.79 14.45 17.70
C LEU A 180 -12.51 13.61 17.87
N TYR A 181 -11.93 13.57 19.07
CA TYR A 181 -10.71 12.82 19.37
C TYR A 181 -10.98 11.49 20.05
N PHE A 182 -12.06 11.34 20.80
CA PHE A 182 -12.39 10.09 21.46
C PHE A 182 -13.18 9.16 20.53
N VAL A 183 -14.41 9.54 20.18
CA VAL A 183 -15.25 8.75 19.27
C VAL A 183 -14.73 8.83 17.85
N GLY A 184 -14.21 9.99 17.44
CA GLY A 184 -13.64 10.24 16.13
C GLY A 184 -12.41 9.39 15.78
N MET A 185 -11.84 8.65 16.77
CA MET A 185 -10.83 7.62 16.45
C MET A 185 -11.38 6.48 15.59
N LEU A 186 -12.69 6.22 15.63
CA LEU A 186 -13.33 5.11 14.89
C LEU A 186 -14.50 5.56 14.01
N VAL A 187 -14.82 6.86 14.00
CA VAL A 187 -15.99 7.39 13.30
C VAL A 187 -15.62 8.70 12.61
N GLY A 188 -16.13 8.92 11.39
CA GLY A 188 -15.90 10.15 10.66
C GLY A 188 -14.61 10.15 9.83
N PRO A 189 -13.77 11.21 9.90
CA PRO A 189 -12.62 11.36 8.99
C PRO A 189 -11.41 10.47 9.33
N GLN A 190 -11.45 9.76 10.46
CA GLN A 190 -10.33 8.95 10.96
C GLN A 190 -10.77 7.54 11.31
N TYR A 191 -9.83 6.58 11.26
CA TYR A 191 -10.05 5.22 11.71
C TYR A 191 -8.75 4.62 12.24
N PHE A 192 -8.58 4.67 13.57
CA PHE A 192 -7.33 4.31 14.23
C PHE A 192 -7.45 3.02 15.04
N MET A 193 -7.88 1.92 14.42
CA MET A 193 -8.09 0.63 15.08
C MET A 193 -6.89 0.16 15.93
N THR A 194 -5.69 0.20 15.37
CA THR A 194 -4.46 -0.23 16.05
C THR A 194 -4.10 0.66 17.23
N GLN A 195 -4.33 1.95 17.09
CA GLN A 195 -4.12 2.93 18.15
C GLN A 195 -5.12 2.75 19.30
N VAL A 196 -6.40 2.51 19.00
CA VAL A 196 -7.45 2.28 19.99
C VAL A 196 -7.15 1.01 20.79
N ALA A 197 -6.77 -0.07 20.14
CA ALA A 197 -6.37 -1.30 20.83
C ALA A 197 -5.16 -1.06 21.78
N ALA A 198 -4.13 -0.35 21.33
CA ALA A 198 -2.98 -0.04 22.18
C ALA A 198 -3.35 0.87 23.36
N GLN A 199 -4.27 1.83 23.18
CA GLN A 199 -4.75 2.72 24.24
C GLN A 199 -5.59 1.99 25.30
N LEU A 200 -6.33 0.94 24.93
CA LEU A 200 -6.96 0.05 25.91
C LEU A 200 -5.93 -0.53 26.87
N PHE A 201 -4.84 -1.09 26.35
CA PHE A 201 -3.78 -1.66 27.16
C PHE A 201 -3.00 -0.60 27.95
N LEU A 202 -2.92 0.63 27.45
CA LEU A 202 -2.32 1.75 28.14
C LEU A 202 -3.14 2.17 29.37
N VAL A 203 -4.47 2.28 29.22
CA VAL A 203 -5.40 2.56 30.34
C VAL A 203 -5.39 1.41 31.36
N ALA A 204 -5.36 0.18 30.89
CA ALA A 204 -5.27 -1.01 31.72
C ALA A 204 -3.95 -1.06 32.51
N PHE A 205 -2.83 -0.75 31.86
CA PHE A 205 -1.53 -0.65 32.50
C PHE A 205 -1.55 0.35 33.66
N LEU A 206 -2.08 1.55 33.42
CA LEU A 206 -2.21 2.59 34.44
C LEU A 206 -3.10 2.12 35.60
N LEU A 207 -4.21 1.44 35.31
CA LEU A 207 -5.07 0.86 36.34
C LEU A 207 -4.32 -0.20 37.17
N PHE A 208 -3.62 -1.14 36.52
CA PHE A 208 -2.87 -2.17 37.22
C PHE A 208 -1.74 -1.59 38.07
N LEU A 209 -1.10 -0.53 37.61
CA LEU A 209 -0.11 0.20 38.38
C LEU A 209 -0.74 0.85 39.63
N VAL A 210 -1.89 1.53 39.49
CA VAL A 210 -2.65 2.11 40.61
C VAL A 210 -3.09 1.04 41.61
N LEU A 211 -3.58 -0.10 41.14
CA LEU A 211 -3.99 -1.22 41.97
C LEU A 211 -2.81 -1.88 42.68
N TYR A 212 -1.64 -2.01 42.02
CA TYR A 212 -0.42 -2.49 42.64
C TYR A 212 0.03 -1.60 43.77
N LEU A 213 -0.02 -0.26 43.59
CA LEU A 213 0.33 0.68 44.65
C LEU A 213 -0.64 0.65 45.84
N ARG A 214 -1.88 0.21 45.64
CA ARG A 214 -2.87 0.00 46.70
C ARG A 214 -2.73 -1.35 47.42
N MET A 215 -2.53 -2.39 46.61
CA MET A 215 -2.42 -3.79 47.03
C MET A 215 -1.34 -4.49 46.21
N PRO A 216 -0.11 -4.64 46.77
CA PRO A 216 1.02 -5.21 46.02
C PRO A 216 0.92 -6.74 45.91
N ILE A 217 0.06 -7.21 45.03
CA ILE A 217 -0.09 -8.65 44.70
C ILE A 217 0.48 -8.96 43.31
N PRO A 218 1.04 -10.16 43.06
CA PRO A 218 1.77 -10.50 41.82
C PRO A 218 0.95 -10.44 40.55
N VAL A 219 -0.37 -10.49 40.63
CA VAL A 219 -1.27 -10.43 39.46
C VAL A 219 -1.16 -9.12 38.70
N TRP A 220 -0.91 -8.00 39.39
CA TRP A 220 -0.83 -6.70 38.77
C TRP A 220 0.44 -6.51 37.92
N PRO A 221 1.66 -6.87 38.40
CA PRO A 221 2.85 -6.91 37.57
C PRO A 221 2.70 -7.76 36.31
N LEU A 222 2.09 -8.94 36.43
CA LEU A 222 1.81 -9.80 35.26
C LEU A 222 0.84 -9.12 34.28
N GLY A 223 -0.23 -8.51 34.78
CA GLY A 223 -1.14 -7.71 33.95
C GLY A 223 -0.45 -6.56 33.24
N MET A 224 0.47 -5.85 33.92
CA MET A 224 1.29 -4.80 33.31
C MET A 224 2.21 -5.35 32.21
N ALA A 225 2.83 -6.52 32.39
CA ALA A 225 3.67 -7.17 31.39
C ALA A 225 2.86 -7.53 30.12
N LEU A 226 1.68 -8.10 30.30
CA LEU A 226 0.75 -8.41 29.21
C LEU A 226 0.31 -7.14 28.44
N CYS A 227 0.06 -6.03 29.17
CA CYS A 227 -0.27 -4.75 28.53
C CYS A 227 0.90 -4.20 27.71
N LEU A 228 2.14 -4.23 28.23
CA LEU A 228 3.31 -3.77 27.48
C LEU A 228 3.54 -4.60 26.20
N PHE A 229 3.43 -5.93 26.31
CA PHE A 229 3.48 -6.80 25.13
C PHE A 229 2.41 -6.40 24.10
N SER A 230 1.17 -6.25 24.54
CA SER A 230 0.03 -5.93 23.66
C SER A 230 0.17 -4.55 22.99
N ILE A 231 0.70 -3.54 23.71
CA ILE A 231 1.04 -2.23 23.15
C ILE A 231 2.10 -2.39 22.05
N THR A 232 3.13 -3.22 22.29
CA THR A 232 4.22 -3.45 21.33
C THR A 232 3.69 -3.99 19.99
N VAL A 233 2.79 -4.95 20.01
CA VAL A 233 2.26 -5.57 18.79
C VAL A 233 1.06 -4.82 18.17
N SER A 234 0.45 -3.88 18.90
CA SER A 234 -0.68 -3.09 18.42
C SER A 234 -0.26 -1.70 17.91
N PHE A 235 0.51 -0.95 18.70
CA PHE A 235 0.99 0.39 18.34
C PHE A 235 2.20 0.79 19.17
N PRO A 236 3.42 0.41 18.77
CA PRO A 236 4.64 0.53 19.60
C PRO A 236 5.05 1.95 19.98
N LEU A 237 4.53 2.98 19.29
CA LEU A 237 4.78 4.39 19.65
C LEU A 237 4.40 4.70 21.10
N TRP A 238 3.38 4.03 21.64
CA TRP A 238 2.92 4.24 23.02
C TRP A 238 3.76 3.53 24.08
N LEU A 239 4.74 2.68 23.71
CA LEU A 239 5.49 1.86 24.67
C LEU A 239 6.35 2.70 25.63
N ALA A 240 6.92 3.81 25.16
CA ALA A 240 7.77 4.68 25.97
C ALA A 240 7.02 5.30 27.16
N LEU A 241 5.74 5.61 27.00
CA LEU A 241 4.92 6.26 28.01
C LEU A 241 4.73 5.39 29.26
N PRO A 242 4.17 4.16 29.19
CA PRO A 242 3.99 3.32 30.39
C PRO A 242 5.33 2.93 31.03
N LEU A 243 6.40 2.76 30.25
CA LEU A 243 7.74 2.48 30.81
C LEU A 243 8.27 3.65 31.64
N ALA A 244 8.16 4.88 31.14
CA ALA A 244 8.57 6.08 31.85
C ALA A 244 7.74 6.31 33.12
N VAL A 245 6.42 6.09 33.06
CA VAL A 245 5.52 6.18 34.20
C VAL A 245 5.90 5.15 35.25
N PHE A 246 6.05 3.89 34.87
CA PHE A 246 6.43 2.81 35.76
C PHE A 246 7.76 3.08 36.45
N GLY A 247 8.81 3.39 35.68
CA GLY A 247 10.14 3.67 36.22
C GLY A 247 10.14 4.83 37.20
N SER A 248 9.45 5.92 36.88
CA SER A 248 9.38 7.10 37.73
C SER A 248 8.60 6.84 39.04
N VAL A 249 7.49 6.11 38.98
CA VAL A 249 6.69 5.76 40.15
C VAL A 249 7.46 4.81 41.06
N MET A 250 8.07 3.76 40.50
CA MET A 250 8.90 2.82 41.29
C MET A 250 10.08 3.53 41.95
N PHE A 251 10.76 4.43 41.24
CA PHE A 251 11.83 5.25 41.78
C PHE A 251 11.36 6.13 42.95
N LEU A 252 10.19 6.76 42.82
CA LEU A 252 9.61 7.59 43.88
C LEU A 252 9.22 6.76 45.14
N GLU A 253 8.64 5.58 44.96
CA GLU A 253 8.28 4.68 46.05
C GLU A 253 9.53 4.17 46.80
N TRP A 254 10.61 3.83 46.05
CA TRP A 254 11.90 3.50 46.63
C TRP A 254 12.52 4.67 47.36
N ARG A 255 12.63 5.86 46.77
CA ARG A 255 13.21 7.05 47.36
C ARG A 255 12.49 7.48 48.64
N GLN A 256 11.18 7.23 48.73
CA GLN A 256 10.38 7.54 49.91
C GLN A 256 10.40 6.44 50.98
N GLY A 257 11.19 5.39 50.77
CA GLY A 257 11.33 4.27 51.69
C GLY A 257 10.10 3.37 51.82
N ARG A 258 9.14 3.50 50.90
CA ARG A 258 7.91 2.68 50.90
C ARG A 258 8.10 1.33 50.21
N MET A 259 9.21 1.16 49.51
CA MET A 259 9.57 -0.08 48.79
C MET A 259 11.08 -0.29 48.88
N LEU A 260 11.50 -1.53 49.07
CA LEU A 260 12.93 -1.89 49.02
C LEU A 260 13.38 -1.97 47.55
N LEU A 261 14.64 -1.63 47.29
CA LEU A 261 15.20 -1.69 45.94
C LEU A 261 15.07 -3.09 45.32
N LYS A 262 15.33 -4.18 46.08
CA LYS A 262 15.20 -5.57 45.64
C LYS A 262 13.77 -5.89 45.18
N ASP A 263 12.77 -5.39 45.91
CA ASP A 263 11.36 -5.66 45.58
C ASP A 263 10.99 -4.89 44.32
N GLY A 264 11.46 -3.66 44.15
CA GLY A 264 11.31 -2.87 42.93
C GLY A 264 11.96 -3.54 41.72
N LEU A 265 13.15 -4.09 41.84
CA LEU A 265 13.82 -4.83 40.77
C LEU A 265 13.09 -6.14 40.43
N THR A 266 12.55 -6.83 41.45
CA THR A 266 11.73 -8.03 41.22
C THR A 266 10.47 -7.69 40.41
N VAL A 267 9.74 -6.63 40.79
CA VAL A 267 8.57 -6.19 40.04
C VAL A 267 8.95 -5.77 38.60
N ALA A 268 10.06 -5.05 38.46
CA ALA A 268 10.55 -4.64 37.13
C ALA A 268 10.87 -5.86 36.25
N SER A 269 11.48 -6.91 36.81
CA SER A 269 11.76 -8.14 36.09
C SER A 269 10.48 -8.85 35.60
N TRP A 270 9.43 -8.84 36.42
CA TRP A 270 8.11 -9.39 36.00
C TRP A 270 7.46 -8.55 34.89
N VAL A 271 7.46 -7.23 35.05
CA VAL A 271 6.81 -6.30 34.11
C VAL A 271 7.54 -6.26 32.76
N LEU A 272 8.88 -6.31 32.78
CA LEU A 272 9.70 -6.17 31.56
C LEU A 272 10.06 -7.51 30.92
N GLY A 273 9.96 -8.62 31.67
CA GLY A 273 10.44 -9.93 31.20
C GLY A 273 9.83 -10.36 29.86
N LEU A 274 8.51 -10.44 29.79
CA LEU A 274 7.81 -10.84 28.57
C LEU A 274 8.06 -9.89 27.38
N PRO A 275 7.88 -8.57 27.50
CA PRO A 275 8.16 -7.63 26.43
C PRO A 275 9.62 -7.68 25.93
N VAL A 276 10.59 -7.80 26.84
CA VAL A 276 12.02 -7.86 26.46
C VAL A 276 12.34 -9.14 25.72
N VAL A 277 11.88 -10.29 26.22
CA VAL A 277 12.08 -11.58 25.53
C VAL A 277 11.48 -11.54 24.13
N PHE A 278 10.27 -11.02 24.00
CA PHE A 278 9.61 -10.87 22.70
C PHE A 278 10.41 -9.93 21.78
N TRP A 279 10.89 -8.80 22.30
CA TRP A 279 11.67 -7.84 21.52
C TRP A 279 12.99 -8.42 21.03
N VAL A 280 13.68 -9.19 21.87
CA VAL A 280 14.91 -9.91 21.50
C VAL A 280 14.62 -10.91 20.39
N LEU A 281 13.54 -11.69 20.49
CA LEU A 281 13.13 -12.64 19.47
C LEU A 281 12.83 -11.95 18.13
N ILE A 282 12.13 -10.83 18.14
CA ILE A 282 11.86 -10.02 16.94
C ILE A 282 13.18 -9.56 16.28
N VAL A 283 14.11 -9.04 17.05
CA VAL A 283 15.40 -8.57 16.53
C VAL A 283 16.19 -9.73 15.91
N LEU A 284 16.17 -10.90 16.56
CA LEU A 284 16.87 -12.09 16.08
C LEU A 284 16.24 -12.69 14.81
N THR A 285 14.93 -12.62 14.68
CA THR A 285 14.20 -13.16 13.52
C THR A 285 14.09 -12.18 12.35
N GLY A 286 14.38 -10.90 12.58
CA GLY A 286 14.35 -9.85 11.53
C GLY A 286 12.95 -9.53 10.98
N GLY A 287 11.88 -9.92 11.69
CA GLY A 287 10.58 -10.16 11.06
C GLY A 287 9.47 -9.16 11.27
N TYR A 288 9.61 -8.07 12.05
CA TYR A 288 8.45 -7.22 12.33
C TYR A 288 8.72 -5.71 12.21
N TYR A 289 7.63 -4.97 12.01
CA TYR A 289 7.49 -3.52 11.89
C TYR A 289 8.42 -2.65 12.78
N ILE A 290 8.77 -3.13 13.97
CA ILE A 290 9.53 -2.38 14.99
C ILE A 290 10.95 -2.03 14.52
N SER A 291 11.48 -2.76 13.55
CA SER A 291 12.87 -2.62 13.07
C SER A 291 13.05 -1.56 11.97
N ASN A 292 11.99 -0.87 11.51
CA ASN A 292 12.10 0.07 10.40
C ASN A 292 11.95 1.55 10.86
N PRO A 293 13.05 2.26 11.16
CA PRO A 293 13.01 3.67 11.58
C PRO A 293 12.53 4.63 10.50
N GLY A 294 12.54 4.24 9.22
CA GLY A 294 12.06 5.07 8.11
C GLY A 294 10.57 5.41 8.16
N ARG A 295 9.81 4.72 9.01
CA ARG A 295 8.36 4.97 9.16
C ARG A 295 8.00 6.19 10.00
N LEU A 296 8.93 6.79 10.72
CA LEU A 296 8.70 8.10 11.36
C LEU A 296 8.47 9.23 10.34
N SER A 297 8.82 8.99 9.07
CA SER A 297 8.50 9.87 7.94
C SER A 297 7.13 9.58 7.29
N ALA A 298 6.39 8.55 7.74
CA ALA A 298 5.09 8.19 7.18
C ALA A 298 4.11 9.38 7.25
N GLN A 299 3.45 9.65 6.14
CA GLN A 299 2.43 10.67 6.02
C GLN A 299 1.05 10.06 6.32
N GLY A 300 0.22 10.80 7.02
CA GLY A 300 -1.17 10.43 7.30
C GLY A 300 -1.98 11.64 7.72
N ALA A 301 -3.27 11.61 7.47
CA ALA A 301 -4.18 12.65 7.90
C ALA A 301 -4.57 12.43 9.37
N VAL A 302 -4.22 13.36 10.25
CA VAL A 302 -4.66 13.41 11.64
C VAL A 302 -5.17 14.81 11.92
N ILE A 303 -6.34 14.88 12.55
CA ILE A 303 -6.89 16.18 12.96
C ILE A 303 -6.01 16.74 14.07
N PRO A 304 -5.37 17.90 13.87
CA PRO A 304 -4.55 18.52 14.91
C PRO A 304 -5.43 18.95 16.08
N PRO A 305 -4.92 18.92 17.33
CA PRO A 305 -5.67 19.35 18.48
C PRO A 305 -5.93 20.87 18.43
N THR A 306 -7.20 21.22 18.60
CA THR A 306 -7.63 22.61 18.76
C THR A 306 -8.14 22.84 20.17
N TRP A 307 -8.16 24.10 20.61
CA TRP A 307 -8.70 24.47 21.92
C TRP A 307 -10.14 24.02 22.09
N GLU A 308 -10.98 24.32 21.11
CA GLU A 308 -12.40 23.97 21.07
C GLU A 308 -12.56 22.45 21.02
N GLY A 309 -11.77 21.77 20.19
CA GLY A 309 -11.81 20.31 20.03
C GLY A 309 -11.43 19.57 21.30
N LEU A 310 -10.54 20.12 22.14
CA LEU A 310 -10.18 19.56 23.46
C LEU A 310 -11.17 19.91 24.57
N GLY A 311 -12.22 20.68 24.27
CA GLY A 311 -13.28 21.04 25.23
C GLY A 311 -13.26 22.48 25.71
N GLY A 312 -12.37 23.34 25.20
CA GLY A 312 -12.38 24.78 25.47
C GLY A 312 -12.35 25.08 27.00
N TRP A 313 -13.34 25.84 27.47
CA TRP A 313 -13.48 26.22 28.89
C TRP A 313 -13.68 25.04 29.86
N PHE A 314 -14.08 23.87 29.35
CA PHE A 314 -14.14 22.66 30.18
C PHE A 314 -12.78 22.29 30.81
N LEU A 315 -11.67 22.65 30.16
CA LEU A 315 -10.32 22.38 30.65
C LEU A 315 -9.99 23.04 32.01
N VAL A 316 -10.79 24.00 32.45
CA VAL A 316 -10.69 24.54 33.81
C VAL A 316 -10.94 23.47 34.88
N LEU A 317 -11.85 22.53 34.63
CA LEU A 317 -12.17 21.45 35.59
C LEU A 317 -10.99 20.49 35.83
N PRO A 318 -10.35 19.91 34.82
CA PRO A 318 -9.16 19.08 35.03
C PRO A 318 -8.01 19.89 35.65
N ALA A 319 -7.82 21.17 35.34
CA ALA A 319 -6.83 22.02 35.98
C ALA A 319 -7.08 22.15 37.49
N LEU A 320 -8.32 22.40 37.91
CA LEU A 320 -8.71 22.38 39.34
C LEU A 320 -8.49 21.00 39.97
N GLY A 321 -8.83 19.91 39.25
CA GLY A 321 -8.61 18.54 39.69
C GLY A 321 -7.14 18.23 39.95
N MET A 322 -6.23 18.72 39.13
CA MET A 322 -4.79 18.57 39.32
C MET A 322 -4.34 19.27 40.62
N LEU A 323 -4.85 20.44 40.93
CA LEU A 323 -4.55 21.14 42.19
C LEU A 323 -5.06 20.35 43.42
N LEU A 324 -6.23 19.71 43.29
CA LEU A 324 -6.85 18.91 44.36
C LEU A 324 -6.24 17.50 44.49
N LEU A 325 -5.46 17.06 43.54
CA LEU A 325 -4.86 15.71 43.49
C LEU A 325 -4.01 15.41 44.75
N ARG A 326 -3.39 16.46 45.34
CA ARG A 326 -2.58 16.33 46.58
C ARG A 326 -3.38 15.81 47.78
N ARG A 327 -4.72 15.90 47.73
CA ARG A 327 -5.63 15.41 48.77
C ARG A 327 -5.96 13.93 48.63
N LEU A 328 -5.62 13.34 47.48
CA LEU A 328 -5.78 11.92 47.22
C LEU A 328 -4.52 11.14 47.66
N GLY A 329 -4.65 9.85 47.80
CA GLY A 329 -3.54 8.96 48.18
C GLY A 329 -2.35 8.96 47.20
N SER A 330 -1.24 8.35 47.62
CA SER A 330 -0.02 8.26 46.78
C SER A 330 -0.23 7.61 45.45
N HIS A 331 -1.19 6.66 45.34
CA HIS A 331 -1.56 5.95 44.11
C HIS A 331 -2.07 6.90 43.00
N ALA A 332 -2.74 8.03 43.38
CA ALA A 332 -3.17 9.01 42.40
C ALA A 332 -2.01 9.73 41.68
N ARG A 333 -0.80 9.70 42.25
CA ARG A 333 0.40 10.26 41.60
C ARG A 333 0.77 9.54 40.33
N ALA A 334 0.40 8.26 40.16
CA ALA A 334 0.61 7.53 38.92
C ALA A 334 -0.11 8.20 37.75
N VAL A 335 -1.34 8.72 37.95
CA VAL A 335 -2.10 9.46 36.92
C VAL A 335 -1.42 10.79 36.58
N LEU A 336 -0.87 11.50 37.60
CA LEU A 336 -0.11 12.72 37.32
C LEU A 336 1.19 12.45 36.58
N ALA A 337 1.92 11.38 36.94
CA ALA A 337 3.11 10.96 36.21
C ALA A 337 2.78 10.59 34.78
N PHE A 338 1.69 9.86 34.57
CA PHE A 338 1.20 9.52 33.22
C PHE A 338 0.95 10.79 32.40
N PHE A 339 0.23 11.77 32.93
CA PHE A 339 -0.05 13.01 32.22
C PHE A 339 1.24 13.80 31.90
N ALA A 340 2.14 13.91 32.87
CA ALA A 340 3.42 14.60 32.68
C ALA A 340 4.29 13.95 31.58
N PHE A 341 4.38 12.63 31.56
CA PHE A 341 5.13 11.92 30.53
C PHE A 341 4.41 11.93 29.16
N ALA A 342 3.08 11.93 29.13
CA ALA A 342 2.32 12.13 27.89
C ALA A 342 2.59 13.50 27.28
N LEU A 343 2.62 14.56 28.10
CA LEU A 343 3.02 15.91 27.68
C LEU A 343 4.46 15.93 27.16
N LEU A 344 5.39 15.30 27.92
CA LEU A 344 6.80 15.23 27.53
C LEU A 344 7.01 14.49 26.21
N GLN A 345 6.31 13.38 26.02
CA GLN A 345 6.35 12.61 24.75
C GLN A 345 5.87 13.46 23.58
N THR A 346 4.74 14.16 23.74
CA THR A 346 4.22 15.05 22.70
C THR A 346 5.22 16.18 22.41
N PHE A 347 5.78 16.80 23.45
CA PHE A 347 6.79 17.84 23.29
C PHE A 347 8.02 17.32 22.55
N ALA A 348 8.53 16.14 22.93
CA ALA A 348 9.68 15.51 22.25
C ALA A 348 9.41 15.25 20.77
N LEU A 349 8.19 14.78 20.42
CA LEU A 349 7.79 14.59 19.02
C LEU A 349 7.70 15.91 18.26
N LEU A 350 7.16 16.99 18.88
CA LEU A 350 7.12 18.32 18.28
C LEU A 350 8.53 18.90 18.06
N VAL A 351 9.44 18.69 19.00
CA VAL A 351 10.86 19.04 18.83
C VAL A 351 11.46 18.25 17.66
N GLY A 352 11.18 16.97 17.56
CA GLY A 352 11.60 16.14 16.42
C GLY A 352 11.07 16.66 15.07
N VAL A 353 9.82 17.10 15.03
CA VAL A 353 9.23 17.76 13.83
C VAL A 353 10.02 19.02 13.46
N ARG A 354 10.33 19.87 14.44
CA ARG A 354 11.01 21.17 14.20
C ARG A 354 12.49 21.04 13.90
N LEU A 355 13.20 20.14 14.57
CA LEU A 355 14.66 20.05 14.50
C LEU A 355 15.15 18.91 13.61
N LEU A 356 14.40 17.81 13.50
CA LEU A 356 14.80 16.60 12.78
C LEU A 356 13.99 16.35 11.50
N GLY A 357 13.03 17.23 11.18
CA GLY A 357 12.18 17.10 10.00
C GLY A 357 11.20 15.91 10.06
N TRP A 358 10.83 15.45 11.27
CA TRP A 358 9.83 14.38 11.42
C TRP A 358 8.45 14.88 10.97
N ASN A 359 7.57 13.95 10.61
CA ASN A 359 6.21 14.30 10.22
C ASN A 359 5.35 14.68 11.44
N GLU A 360 4.53 15.74 11.30
CA GLU A 360 3.60 16.21 12.34
C GLU A 360 2.55 15.15 12.74
N TYR A 361 2.30 14.19 11.87
CA TYR A 361 1.38 13.07 12.10
C TYR A 361 1.57 12.40 13.47
N TRP A 362 2.80 12.08 13.86
CA TRP A 362 3.11 11.40 15.11
C TRP A 362 2.91 12.30 16.34
N ALA A 363 3.28 13.57 16.23
CA ALA A 363 3.03 14.56 17.28
C ALA A 363 1.52 14.75 17.50
N ASN A 364 0.76 14.90 16.41
CA ASN A 364 -0.69 15.04 16.48
C ASN A 364 -1.36 13.78 17.07
N LYS A 365 -0.90 12.56 16.72
CA LYS A 365 -1.42 11.33 17.34
C LYS A 365 -1.15 11.25 18.84
N SER A 366 -0.07 11.85 19.33
CA SER A 366 0.29 11.76 20.75
C SER A 366 -0.68 12.50 21.69
N PHE A 367 -1.48 13.43 21.18
CA PHE A 367 -2.50 14.13 21.99
C PHE A 367 -3.64 13.23 22.45
N TYR A 368 -3.93 12.15 21.72
CA TYR A 368 -5.08 11.29 22.05
C TYR A 368 -4.97 10.64 23.43
N VAL A 369 -3.76 10.39 23.94
CA VAL A 369 -3.58 9.83 25.30
C VAL A 369 -3.81 10.85 26.42
N TRP A 370 -3.86 12.15 26.11
CA TRP A 370 -4.15 13.18 27.11
C TRP A 370 -5.61 13.13 27.58
N LEU A 371 -6.50 12.58 26.74
CA LEU A 371 -7.94 12.50 27.03
C LEU A 371 -8.21 11.79 28.36
N TYR A 372 -7.46 10.73 28.68
CA TYR A 372 -7.70 9.90 29.85
C TYR A 372 -7.38 10.63 31.17
N PRO A 373 -6.17 11.17 31.37
CA PRO A 373 -5.88 11.95 32.59
C PRO A 373 -6.74 13.22 32.67
N ILE A 374 -7.06 13.89 31.57
CA ILE A 374 -7.95 15.06 31.55
C ILE A 374 -9.33 14.67 32.09
N ALA A 375 -9.91 13.55 31.62
CA ALA A 375 -11.19 13.06 32.08
C ALA A 375 -11.16 12.69 33.58
N LEU A 376 -10.09 12.04 34.04
CA LEU A 376 -9.90 11.68 35.44
C LEU A 376 -9.75 12.91 36.35
N PHE A 377 -8.98 13.90 35.94
CA PHE A 377 -8.82 15.13 36.70
C PHE A 377 -10.11 15.95 36.77
N ALA A 378 -10.91 15.96 35.69
CA ALA A 378 -12.19 16.65 35.65
C ALA A 378 -13.19 16.15 36.70
N VAL A 379 -13.12 14.88 37.12
CA VAL A 379 -14.02 14.29 38.13
C VAL A 379 -13.68 14.71 39.57
N ILE A 380 -12.42 14.98 39.87
CA ILE A 380 -11.95 15.24 41.24
C ILE A 380 -12.66 16.42 41.90
N PRO A 381 -12.84 17.60 41.25
CA PRO A 381 -13.59 18.72 41.80
C PRO A 381 -15.05 18.38 42.15
N PHE A 382 -15.70 17.58 41.27
CA PHE A 382 -17.08 17.14 41.52
C PHE A 382 -17.17 16.17 42.70
N ALA A 383 -16.26 15.19 42.81
CA ALA A 383 -16.21 14.28 43.92
C ALA A 383 -16.01 15.03 45.23
N TRP A 384 -15.12 16.03 45.25
CA TRP A 384 -14.90 16.88 46.39
C TRP A 384 -16.14 17.75 46.75
N ALA A 385 -16.81 18.36 45.78
CA ALA A 385 -18.03 19.16 45.98
C ALA A 385 -19.17 18.29 46.52
N VAL A 386 -19.41 17.12 45.95
CA VAL A 386 -20.45 16.18 46.41
C VAL A 386 -20.19 15.72 47.84
N GLU A 387 -18.94 15.44 48.22
CA GLU A 387 -18.56 15.10 49.61
C GLU A 387 -18.94 16.21 50.57
N ARG A 388 -18.64 17.47 50.22
CA ARG A 388 -19.00 18.64 51.06
C ARG A 388 -20.49 18.81 51.22
N VAL A 389 -21.24 18.65 50.11
CA VAL A 389 -22.71 18.76 50.14
C VAL A 389 -23.33 17.61 50.95
N GLN A 390 -22.81 16.41 50.82
CA GLN A 390 -23.28 15.27 51.58
C GLN A 390 -23.03 15.41 53.10
N GLU A 391 -21.86 15.96 53.51
CA GLU A 391 -21.55 16.29 54.92
C GLU A 391 -22.53 17.34 55.44
N SER A 392 -22.94 18.29 54.63
CA SER A 392 -23.89 19.36 55.00
C SER A 392 -25.34 18.86 55.04
N LEU A 393 -25.71 17.91 54.20
CA LEU A 393 -27.07 17.38 54.04
C LEU A 393 -27.30 16.03 54.76
N GLN A 394 -26.60 15.73 55.83
CA GLN A 394 -26.75 14.46 56.61
C GLN A 394 -28.18 14.12 56.99
N ARG A 395 -29.13 15.04 56.87
CA ARG A 395 -30.59 14.85 57.12
C ARG A 395 -31.32 14.22 55.94
N TRP A 396 -30.74 14.23 54.71
CA TRP A 396 -31.39 13.68 53.52
C TRP A 396 -30.72 12.35 53.19
N ARG A 397 -31.38 11.21 53.54
CA ARG A 397 -31.04 9.91 53.01
C ARG A 397 -31.40 9.85 51.52
N LEU A 398 -30.72 10.63 50.67
CA LEU A 398 -30.78 10.41 49.23
C LEU A 398 -30.11 9.06 48.97
N TRP A 399 -30.83 8.15 48.35
CA TRP A 399 -30.31 6.84 47.97
C TRP A 399 -29.22 7.06 46.95
N PRO A 400 -27.95 6.66 47.20
CA PRO A 400 -26.89 6.78 46.21
C PRO A 400 -27.23 6.14 44.88
N GLU A 401 -28.06 5.09 44.89
CA GLU A 401 -28.58 4.35 43.75
C GLU A 401 -29.45 5.22 42.85
N LEU A 402 -30.32 6.05 43.38
CA LEU A 402 -31.13 7.01 42.60
C LEU A 402 -30.26 8.11 41.97
N GLY A 403 -29.26 8.59 42.71
CA GLY A 403 -28.25 9.53 42.18
C GLY A 403 -27.47 8.92 41.03
N PHE A 404 -27.05 7.68 41.14
CA PHE A 404 -26.39 6.90 40.11
C PHE A 404 -27.28 6.76 38.84
N LEU A 405 -28.52 6.35 39.03
CA LEU A 405 -29.46 6.16 37.90
C LEU A 405 -29.78 7.49 37.21
N ALA A 406 -30.03 8.53 37.98
CA ALA A 406 -30.29 9.89 37.46
C ALA A 406 -29.06 10.42 36.68
N THR A 407 -27.83 10.26 37.22
CA THR A 407 -26.62 10.63 36.53
C THR A 407 -26.44 9.86 35.21
N GLY A 408 -26.69 8.55 35.25
CA GLY A 408 -26.62 7.73 34.03
C GLY A 408 -27.62 8.18 32.96
N VAL A 409 -28.86 8.46 33.30
CA VAL A 409 -29.87 8.95 32.36
C VAL A 409 -29.54 10.32 31.80
N VAL A 410 -29.14 11.27 32.65
CA VAL A 410 -28.77 12.62 32.23
C VAL A 410 -27.55 12.61 31.33
N LEU A 411 -26.54 11.78 31.65
CA LEU A 411 -25.36 11.64 30.82
C LEU A 411 -25.66 11.01 29.45
N SER A 412 -26.48 9.97 29.42
CA SER A 412 -26.90 9.35 28.16
C SER A 412 -27.67 10.30 27.27
N ALA A 413 -28.63 11.04 27.83
CA ALA A 413 -29.38 12.06 27.12
C ALA A 413 -28.44 13.20 26.63
N GLY A 414 -27.52 13.65 27.46
CA GLY A 414 -26.53 14.66 27.12
C GLY A 414 -25.62 14.20 25.98
N ILE A 415 -25.07 12.98 26.03
CA ILE A 415 -24.23 12.42 24.96
C ILE A 415 -24.99 12.40 23.63
N ILE A 416 -26.21 11.84 23.62
CA ILE A 416 -27.00 11.71 22.38
C ILE A 416 -27.38 13.08 21.82
N PHE A 417 -27.71 14.04 22.68
CA PHE A 417 -28.17 15.36 22.28
C PHE A 417 -27.04 16.27 21.82
N PHE A 418 -25.94 16.33 22.57
CA PHE A 418 -24.84 17.26 22.30
C PHE A 418 -23.78 16.71 21.33
N PHE A 419 -23.67 15.40 21.22
CA PHE A 419 -22.69 14.73 20.38
C PHE A 419 -23.36 13.64 19.54
N PRO A 420 -24.25 14.02 18.57
CA PRO A 420 -24.90 13.04 17.73
C PRO A 420 -23.86 12.23 16.97
N PRO A 421 -24.03 10.90 16.88
CA PRO A 421 -23.11 10.08 16.10
C PRO A 421 -23.17 10.51 14.64
N PRO A 422 -22.02 10.67 13.95
CA PRO A 422 -22.01 10.97 12.52
C PRO A 422 -22.63 9.78 11.77
N VAL A 423 -23.59 10.07 10.89
CA VAL A 423 -24.22 9.09 10.02
C VAL A 423 -23.49 9.10 8.68
N PHE A 424 -22.62 8.14 8.48
CA PHE A 424 -21.96 7.91 7.21
C PHE A 424 -21.79 6.42 6.99
N THR A 425 -22.30 5.92 5.87
CA THR A 425 -22.13 4.52 5.48
C THR A 425 -21.39 4.46 4.15
N PRO A 426 -20.13 3.97 4.12
CA PRO A 426 -19.34 3.88 2.89
C PRO A 426 -19.90 2.85 1.90
N LEU A 427 -20.70 1.89 2.39
CA LEU A 427 -21.38 0.86 1.61
C LEU A 427 -22.80 0.67 2.14
N THR A 428 -23.74 0.51 1.24
CA THR A 428 -25.10 0.06 1.56
C THR A 428 -25.14 -1.47 1.69
N GLU A 429 -26.17 -2.00 2.35
CA GLU A 429 -26.37 -3.44 2.44
C GLU A 429 -26.55 -4.06 1.05
N SER A 430 -27.22 -3.36 0.13
CA SER A 430 -27.40 -3.78 -1.26
C SER A 430 -26.06 -3.97 -1.97
N GLU A 431 -25.16 -3.02 -1.82
CA GLU A 431 -23.82 -3.08 -2.41
C GLU A 431 -23.00 -4.25 -1.87
N ILE A 432 -23.06 -4.47 -0.54
CA ILE A 432 -22.35 -5.60 0.09
C ILE A 432 -22.88 -6.93 -0.43
N GLN A 433 -24.20 -7.12 -0.49
CA GLN A 433 -24.78 -8.37 -0.95
C GLN A 433 -24.45 -8.66 -2.42
N VAL A 434 -24.55 -7.66 -3.29
CA VAL A 434 -24.18 -7.80 -4.70
C VAL A 434 -22.67 -8.06 -4.85
N ALA A 435 -21.82 -7.40 -4.07
CA ALA A 435 -20.37 -7.62 -4.10
C ALA A 435 -19.99 -9.03 -3.64
N LEU A 436 -20.59 -9.54 -2.58
CA LEU A 436 -20.36 -10.91 -2.09
C LEU A 436 -20.85 -11.96 -3.09
N TRP A 437 -22.03 -11.73 -3.71
CA TRP A 437 -22.52 -12.60 -4.76
C TRP A 437 -21.54 -12.61 -5.94
N THR A 438 -21.09 -11.43 -6.37
CA THR A 438 -20.12 -11.26 -7.46
C THR A 438 -18.84 -12.05 -7.21
N LYS A 439 -18.27 -11.92 -5.99
CA LYS A 439 -17.08 -12.67 -5.58
C LYS A 439 -17.25 -14.19 -5.68
N GLY A 440 -18.44 -14.71 -5.35
CA GLY A 440 -18.71 -16.13 -5.37
C GLY A 440 -19.06 -16.72 -6.74
N HIS A 441 -19.41 -15.89 -7.76
CA HIS A 441 -19.99 -16.36 -9.01
C HIS A 441 -19.29 -15.84 -10.27
N LEU A 442 -18.52 -14.76 -10.18
CA LEU A 442 -17.86 -14.13 -11.33
C LEU A 442 -16.35 -14.01 -11.11
N ASP A 443 -15.63 -13.94 -12.21
CA ASP A 443 -14.23 -13.49 -12.16
C ASP A 443 -14.20 -11.97 -11.91
N THR A 444 -13.90 -11.60 -10.70
CA THR A 444 -13.97 -10.21 -10.21
C THR A 444 -12.95 -9.28 -10.86
N VAL A 445 -11.91 -9.82 -11.49
CA VAL A 445 -10.93 -9.03 -12.27
C VAL A 445 -11.57 -8.38 -13.50
N HIS A 446 -12.60 -9.02 -14.07
CA HIS A 446 -13.31 -8.55 -15.24
C HIS A 446 -14.60 -7.77 -14.91
N VAL A 447 -14.85 -7.49 -13.62
CA VAL A 447 -15.98 -6.68 -13.17
C VAL A 447 -15.53 -5.22 -13.06
N ASN A 448 -16.15 -4.35 -13.84
CA ASN A 448 -15.94 -2.92 -13.77
C ASN A 448 -16.87 -2.30 -12.72
N TYR A 449 -16.51 -1.13 -12.26
CA TYR A 449 -17.29 -0.34 -11.31
C TYR A 449 -17.44 1.09 -11.83
N ILE A 450 -18.66 1.61 -11.81
CA ILE A 450 -18.95 3.03 -12.03
C ILE A 450 -19.71 3.52 -10.82
N GLY A 451 -19.17 4.49 -10.12
CA GLY A 451 -19.79 5.04 -8.93
C GLY A 451 -19.24 6.42 -8.59
N ALA A 452 -20.05 7.21 -7.91
CA ALA A 452 -19.74 8.59 -7.57
C ALA A 452 -18.67 8.75 -6.48
N GLN A 453 -18.34 7.69 -5.71
CA GLN A 453 -17.47 7.79 -4.55
C GLN A 453 -16.26 6.84 -4.64
N ASN A 454 -15.06 7.43 -4.64
CA ASN A 454 -13.80 6.66 -4.61
C ASN A 454 -13.69 5.70 -3.41
N LEU A 455 -14.32 6.04 -2.29
CA LEU A 455 -14.29 5.22 -1.08
C LEU A 455 -15.11 3.95 -1.23
N THR A 456 -16.31 4.02 -1.83
CA THR A 456 -17.13 2.84 -2.13
C THR A 456 -16.36 1.87 -3.03
N ALA A 457 -15.71 2.39 -4.07
CA ALA A 457 -14.88 1.59 -4.96
C ALA A 457 -13.73 0.88 -4.23
N LEU A 458 -13.09 1.55 -3.27
CA LEU A 458 -12.04 0.97 -2.44
C LEU A 458 -12.59 -0.20 -1.60
N TRP A 459 -13.75 -0.05 -0.96
CA TRP A 459 -14.38 -1.11 -0.18
C TRP A 459 -14.81 -2.29 -1.04
N LEU A 460 -15.42 -2.06 -2.21
CA LEU A 460 -15.77 -3.11 -3.16
C LEU A 460 -14.55 -3.89 -3.62
N SER A 461 -13.48 -3.18 -3.97
CA SER A 461 -12.22 -3.80 -4.33
C SER A 461 -11.64 -4.67 -3.20
N ARG A 462 -11.84 -4.29 -1.93
CA ARG A 462 -11.45 -5.11 -0.77
C ARG A 462 -12.31 -6.36 -0.63
N ILE A 463 -13.60 -6.26 -0.85
CA ILE A 463 -14.48 -7.43 -0.82
C ILE A 463 -14.07 -8.44 -1.89
N TRP A 464 -13.73 -7.97 -3.10
CA TRP A 464 -13.36 -8.82 -4.23
C TRP A 464 -11.92 -9.35 -4.14
N HIS A 465 -10.99 -8.53 -3.65
CA HIS A 465 -9.54 -8.79 -3.64
C HIS A 465 -8.98 -8.58 -2.24
N GLU A 466 -9.36 -9.43 -1.30
CA GLU A 466 -9.10 -9.30 0.15
C GLU A 466 -7.64 -9.04 0.53
N THR A 467 -6.71 -9.52 -0.28
CA THR A 467 -5.28 -9.53 0.05
C THR A 467 -4.44 -8.51 -0.73
N LEU A 468 -5.07 -7.69 -1.61
CA LEU A 468 -4.32 -6.72 -2.41
C LEU A 468 -3.92 -5.48 -1.61
N PRO A 469 -2.70 -4.93 -1.82
CA PRO A 469 -2.29 -3.65 -1.25
C PRO A 469 -3.17 -2.48 -1.67
N SER A 470 -3.32 -1.48 -0.80
CA SER A 470 -4.21 -0.33 -1.01
C SER A 470 -3.81 0.53 -2.21
N ASP A 471 -2.52 0.68 -2.47
CA ASP A 471 -1.99 1.43 -3.61
C ASP A 471 -2.35 0.80 -4.96
N LEU A 472 -2.42 -0.54 -5.00
CA LEU A 472 -2.91 -1.26 -6.18
C LEU A 472 -4.43 -1.17 -6.30
N LEU A 473 -5.17 -1.29 -5.20
CA LEU A 473 -6.63 -1.22 -5.21
C LEU A 473 -7.16 0.16 -5.60
N VAL A 474 -6.52 1.24 -5.15
CA VAL A 474 -6.86 2.62 -5.55
C VAL A 474 -6.68 2.82 -7.06
N SER A 475 -5.79 2.08 -7.70
CA SER A 475 -5.61 2.17 -9.16
C SER A 475 -6.68 1.41 -9.95
N PHE A 476 -7.38 0.44 -9.37
CA PHE A 476 -8.47 -0.29 -10.06
C PHE A 476 -9.62 0.63 -10.50
N PRO A 477 -10.20 1.49 -9.62
CA PRO A 477 -11.23 2.44 -10.04
C PRO A 477 -10.72 3.53 -11.00
N ALA A 478 -9.46 3.96 -10.83
CA ALA A 478 -8.85 4.97 -11.71
C ALA A 478 -8.60 4.45 -13.14
N LEU A 479 -8.64 3.15 -13.33
CA LEU A 479 -8.38 2.46 -14.60
C LEU A 479 -9.67 1.94 -15.23
N GLY A 480 -10.78 1.95 -14.49
CA GLY A 480 -12.10 1.61 -14.99
C GLY A 480 -12.69 2.73 -15.87
N PRO A 481 -13.80 2.44 -16.53
CA PRO A 481 -14.54 3.43 -17.29
C PRO A 481 -15.01 4.57 -16.37
N LYS A 482 -14.89 5.80 -16.83
CA LYS A 482 -15.39 6.97 -16.11
C LYS A 482 -16.89 7.16 -16.32
N THR A 483 -17.43 6.62 -17.43
CA THR A 483 -18.82 6.72 -17.80
C THR A 483 -19.36 5.35 -18.24
N PHE A 484 -20.68 5.22 -18.15
CA PHE A 484 -21.39 4.04 -18.65
C PHE A 484 -21.16 3.82 -20.17
N GLY A 485 -21.12 4.90 -20.94
CA GLY A 485 -20.86 4.83 -22.40
C GLY A 485 -19.46 4.29 -22.70
N GLU A 486 -18.45 4.75 -21.99
CA GLU A 486 -17.08 4.21 -22.13
C GLU A 486 -17.04 2.71 -21.85
N TRP A 487 -17.68 2.24 -20.77
CA TRP A 487 -17.73 0.80 -20.49
C TRP A 487 -18.49 0.03 -21.55
N ARG A 488 -19.66 0.54 -21.97
CA ARG A 488 -20.49 -0.13 -22.95
C ARG A 488 -19.79 -0.30 -24.29
N ASP A 489 -19.12 0.76 -24.76
CA ASP A 489 -18.61 0.87 -26.12
C ASP A 489 -17.17 0.35 -26.28
N ASP A 490 -16.41 0.20 -25.18
CA ASP A 490 -15.05 -0.33 -25.23
C ASP A 490 -15.04 -1.86 -25.06
N PRO A 491 -14.64 -2.62 -26.12
CA PRO A 491 -14.57 -4.07 -26.08
C PRO A 491 -13.46 -4.60 -25.15
N ASN A 492 -12.47 -3.77 -24.79
CA ASN A 492 -11.36 -4.18 -23.90
C ASN A 492 -11.71 -4.08 -22.41
N LEU A 493 -12.82 -3.40 -22.07
CA LEU A 493 -13.33 -3.39 -20.72
C LEU A 493 -14.18 -4.64 -20.49
N GLY A 494 -14.01 -5.25 -19.30
CA GLY A 494 -14.68 -6.48 -18.92
C GLY A 494 -16.18 -6.47 -19.20
N GLU A 495 -16.76 -7.63 -19.41
CA GLU A 495 -18.17 -7.78 -19.81
C GLU A 495 -19.17 -7.45 -18.71
N TYR A 496 -18.73 -7.39 -17.44
CA TYR A 496 -19.57 -7.13 -16.28
C TYR A 496 -19.34 -5.73 -15.70
N LEU A 497 -20.45 -5.11 -15.26
CA LEU A 497 -20.45 -3.84 -14.58
C LEU A 497 -21.25 -3.93 -13.29
N PHE A 498 -20.62 -3.57 -12.17
CA PHE A 498 -21.29 -3.34 -10.91
C PHE A 498 -21.89 -1.94 -10.90
N ILE A 499 -23.18 -1.85 -10.57
CA ILE A 499 -23.93 -0.61 -10.42
C ILE A 499 -24.26 -0.42 -8.95
N ALA A 500 -23.73 0.68 -8.39
CA ALA A 500 -23.99 1.07 -7.01
C ALA A 500 -25.43 1.55 -6.81
N SER A 501 -25.89 1.57 -5.57
CA SER A 501 -27.27 1.91 -5.20
C SER A 501 -27.66 3.36 -5.54
N ASP A 502 -26.69 4.25 -5.71
CA ASP A 502 -26.90 5.66 -6.08
C ASP A 502 -26.90 5.93 -7.59
N GLN A 503 -26.69 4.87 -8.41
CA GLN A 503 -26.62 4.97 -9.86
C GLN A 503 -27.80 4.30 -10.52
N HIS A 504 -28.40 5.00 -11.51
CA HIS A 504 -29.48 4.46 -12.34
C HIS A 504 -29.10 4.62 -13.80
N PHE A 505 -29.09 3.52 -14.53
CA PHE A 505 -28.82 3.55 -15.95
C PHE A 505 -30.07 3.15 -16.76
N PRO A 506 -30.28 3.73 -17.96
CA PRO A 506 -31.41 3.36 -18.80
C PRO A 506 -31.30 1.90 -19.23
N THR A 507 -32.43 1.26 -19.36
CA THR A 507 -32.56 -0.08 -19.93
C THR A 507 -32.07 -0.07 -21.39
N ASP A 508 -31.00 -0.79 -21.66
CA ASP A 508 -30.43 -1.00 -22.99
C ASP A 508 -30.68 -2.44 -23.38
N PRO A 509 -31.28 -2.73 -24.55
CA PRO A 509 -31.54 -4.10 -25.03
C PRO A 509 -30.25 -4.92 -25.22
N GLY A 510 -29.09 -4.28 -25.33
CA GLY A 510 -27.77 -4.92 -25.32
C GLY A 510 -27.21 -5.32 -23.96
N LEU A 511 -27.98 -5.16 -22.87
CA LEU A 511 -27.53 -5.41 -21.53
C LEU A 511 -28.47 -6.39 -20.79
N GLN A 512 -27.90 -7.25 -19.99
CA GLN A 512 -28.62 -8.20 -19.15
C GLN A 512 -28.29 -7.99 -17.67
N VAL A 513 -29.30 -7.82 -16.83
CA VAL A 513 -29.12 -7.88 -15.38
C VAL A 513 -28.83 -9.33 -15.00
N VAL A 514 -27.66 -9.57 -14.43
CA VAL A 514 -27.19 -10.90 -14.00
C VAL A 514 -27.62 -11.19 -12.59
N TYR A 515 -27.52 -10.20 -11.72
CA TYR A 515 -27.92 -10.28 -10.32
C TYR A 515 -28.32 -8.90 -9.79
N ARG A 516 -29.31 -8.86 -8.92
CA ARG A 516 -29.80 -7.65 -8.27
C ARG A 516 -30.15 -7.93 -6.82
N TRP A 517 -29.79 -7.01 -5.94
CA TRP A 517 -30.23 -6.99 -4.56
C TRP A 517 -30.52 -5.54 -4.14
N GLY A 518 -31.75 -5.26 -3.74
CA GLY A 518 -32.18 -3.87 -3.47
C GLY A 518 -31.95 -2.98 -4.68
N ASP A 519 -31.24 -1.87 -4.45
CA ASP A 519 -30.96 -0.85 -5.47
C ASP A 519 -29.63 -1.07 -6.21
N SER A 520 -28.88 -2.14 -5.87
CA SER A 520 -27.61 -2.45 -6.52
C SER A 520 -27.72 -3.66 -7.43
N GLU A 521 -26.94 -3.69 -8.52
CA GLU A 521 -27.00 -4.75 -9.51
C GLU A 521 -25.68 -5.01 -10.23
N ILE A 522 -25.56 -6.20 -10.81
CA ILE A 522 -24.55 -6.56 -11.81
C ILE A 522 -25.23 -6.70 -13.16
N ILE A 523 -24.74 -6.00 -14.15
CA ILE A 523 -25.14 -6.11 -15.54
C ILE A 523 -24.03 -6.69 -16.40
N ARG A 524 -24.43 -7.33 -17.51
CA ARG A 524 -23.54 -7.95 -18.48
C ARG A 524 -23.84 -7.42 -19.90
N LYS A 525 -22.81 -7.21 -20.71
CA LYS A 525 -22.95 -6.95 -22.16
C LYS A 525 -23.48 -8.21 -22.86
N THR A 526 -24.56 -8.08 -23.66
CA THR A 526 -25.16 -9.20 -24.40
C THR A 526 -24.72 -9.27 -25.87
N SER A 527 -23.94 -8.30 -26.36
CA SER A 527 -23.48 -8.27 -27.75
C SER A 527 -22.38 -9.31 -28.02
N ALA A 528 -22.50 -9.93 -29.20
CA ALA A 528 -21.85 -11.12 -29.69
C ALA A 528 -20.31 -11.11 -29.91
N ALA A 529 -19.57 -10.26 -29.22
CA ALA A 529 -18.12 -10.36 -29.11
C ALA A 529 -17.71 -11.14 -27.85
N GLN A 530 -18.39 -12.25 -27.57
CA GLN A 530 -17.81 -13.29 -26.73
C GLN A 530 -16.73 -14.01 -27.55
N ALA A 531 -15.54 -13.42 -27.62
CA ALA A 531 -14.37 -14.25 -27.70
C ALA A 531 -14.44 -15.13 -26.44
N ALA A 532 -14.63 -16.42 -26.61
CA ALA A 532 -14.39 -17.43 -25.57
C ALA A 532 -12.92 -17.35 -25.17
N ASN A 533 -12.60 -16.43 -24.30
CA ASN A 533 -11.29 -16.29 -23.71
C ASN A 533 -11.31 -17.08 -22.38
N GLY A 534 -11.13 -18.36 -22.49
CA GLY A 534 -10.28 -19.01 -21.52
C GLY A 534 -8.98 -18.18 -21.52
N THR A 535 -8.54 -17.69 -20.37
CA THR A 535 -7.35 -16.86 -20.22
C THR A 535 -6.17 -17.55 -20.90
N ARG A 536 -5.86 -17.11 -22.12
CA ARG A 536 -4.75 -17.69 -22.88
C ARG A 536 -3.50 -17.00 -22.37
N THR A 537 -2.88 -17.59 -21.36
CA THR A 537 -1.61 -17.11 -20.84
C THR A 537 -0.56 -17.15 -21.94
N LEU A 538 0.21 -16.08 -22.07
CA LEU A 538 1.36 -16.02 -22.98
C LEU A 538 2.44 -17.01 -22.58
N GLY A 539 2.53 -17.32 -21.27
CA GLY A 539 3.44 -18.30 -20.72
C GLY A 539 3.58 -18.20 -19.21
N ARG A 540 4.46 -19.04 -18.64
CA ARG A 540 4.62 -19.20 -17.19
C ARG A 540 6.08 -19.11 -16.77
N PHE A 541 6.34 -18.44 -15.66
CA PHE A 541 7.62 -18.50 -14.97
C PHE A 541 7.61 -19.64 -13.94
N GLY A 542 8.08 -20.80 -14.37
CA GLY A 542 7.98 -22.02 -13.59
C GLY A 542 6.54 -22.31 -13.19
N ASN A 543 6.33 -22.67 -11.91
CA ASN A 543 5.00 -22.90 -11.35
C ASN A 543 4.54 -21.75 -10.45
N THR A 544 5.14 -20.54 -10.56
CA THR A 544 4.91 -19.44 -9.63
C THR A 544 4.03 -18.36 -10.20
N LEU A 545 4.37 -17.86 -11.36
CA LEU A 545 3.65 -16.74 -12.01
C LEU A 545 3.33 -17.08 -13.48
N ALA A 546 2.21 -16.58 -13.98
CA ALA A 546 1.91 -16.62 -15.41
C ALA A 546 1.79 -15.19 -15.95
N LEU A 547 2.34 -14.95 -17.14
CA LEU A 547 2.08 -13.74 -17.89
C LEU A 547 0.82 -13.96 -18.73
N VAL A 548 -0.24 -13.24 -18.42
CA VAL A 548 -1.52 -13.33 -19.12
C VAL A 548 -1.44 -12.55 -20.42
N ASP A 549 -1.16 -11.25 -20.32
CA ASP A 549 -0.94 -10.35 -21.43
C ASP A 549 -0.05 -9.16 -21.04
N TYR A 550 0.28 -8.32 -22.03
CA TYR A 550 0.97 -7.06 -21.78
C TYR A 550 0.62 -6.00 -22.83
N ALA A 551 0.82 -4.72 -22.46
CA ALA A 551 0.64 -3.57 -23.33
C ALA A 551 1.84 -2.61 -23.25
N ILE A 552 2.28 -2.15 -24.43
CA ILE A 552 3.28 -1.11 -24.61
C ILE A 552 2.63 0.01 -25.44
N PRO A 553 2.36 1.19 -24.85
CA PRO A 553 1.61 2.27 -25.51
C PRO A 553 2.28 2.82 -26.77
N SER A 554 3.61 2.86 -26.78
CA SER A 554 4.38 3.31 -27.92
C SER A 554 5.59 2.41 -28.16
N ARG A 555 5.80 2.02 -29.40
CA ARG A 555 6.97 1.25 -29.86
C ARG A 555 7.99 2.11 -30.60
N THR A 556 7.68 3.37 -30.85
CA THR A 556 8.58 4.38 -31.40
C THR A 556 8.79 5.45 -30.33
N LEU A 557 10.04 5.68 -29.97
CA LEU A 557 10.47 6.53 -28.86
C LEU A 557 11.68 7.37 -29.29
N ASN A 558 11.93 8.46 -28.59
CA ASN A 558 13.15 9.24 -28.73
C ASN A 558 14.18 8.87 -27.65
N ALA A 559 15.43 9.22 -27.86
CA ALA A 559 16.45 9.15 -26.80
C ALA A 559 15.98 9.98 -25.58
N GLY A 560 16.13 9.42 -24.37
CA GLY A 560 15.67 10.04 -23.13
C GLY A 560 14.20 9.83 -22.77
N ASP A 561 13.38 9.24 -23.65
CA ASP A 561 12.00 8.87 -23.35
C ASP A 561 11.95 7.69 -22.36
N VAL A 562 10.75 7.40 -21.86
CA VAL A 562 10.51 6.27 -20.94
C VAL A 562 9.63 5.22 -21.62
N ILE A 563 10.13 3.98 -21.68
CA ILE A 563 9.30 2.83 -22.07
C ILE A 563 8.35 2.50 -20.94
N SER A 564 7.05 2.57 -21.18
CA SER A 564 6.03 2.15 -20.24
C SER A 564 5.52 0.76 -20.64
N LEU A 565 5.61 -0.20 -19.71
CA LEU A 565 5.08 -1.55 -19.86
C LEU A 565 3.99 -1.78 -18.82
N THR A 566 2.85 -2.24 -19.26
CA THR A 566 1.80 -2.77 -18.37
C THR A 566 1.66 -4.27 -18.66
N ALA A 567 1.82 -5.11 -17.64
CA ALA A 567 1.68 -6.55 -17.74
C ALA A 567 0.61 -7.06 -16.78
N HIS A 568 -0.20 -8.03 -17.19
CA HIS A 568 -1.13 -8.76 -16.32
C HIS A 568 -0.50 -10.08 -15.91
N ILE A 569 -0.33 -10.25 -14.62
CA ILE A 569 0.39 -11.38 -14.03
C ILE A 569 -0.57 -12.17 -13.15
N GLU A 570 -0.71 -13.46 -13.41
CA GLU A 570 -1.48 -14.39 -12.57
C GLU A 570 -0.55 -15.09 -11.58
N THR A 571 -0.96 -15.17 -10.32
CA THR A 571 -0.24 -15.93 -9.30
C THR A 571 -0.68 -17.39 -9.35
N LEU A 572 0.21 -18.29 -9.74
CA LEU A 572 -0.07 -19.73 -9.81
C LEU A 572 0.25 -20.41 -8.47
N ARG A 573 1.32 -19.99 -7.84
CA ARG A 573 1.77 -20.48 -6.54
C ARG A 573 2.70 -19.46 -5.91
N VAL A 574 2.58 -19.30 -4.60
CA VAL A 574 3.49 -18.44 -3.84
C VAL A 574 4.94 -18.90 -4.02
N PRO A 575 5.85 -18.04 -4.52
CA PRO A 575 7.25 -18.41 -4.66
C PRO A 575 7.91 -18.58 -3.29
N ALA A 576 8.72 -19.62 -3.16
CA ALA A 576 9.45 -19.89 -1.91
C ALA A 576 10.54 -18.84 -1.61
N ARG A 577 10.95 -18.05 -2.59
CA ARG A 577 11.98 -17.00 -2.50
C ARG A 577 11.43 -15.69 -3.04
N GLN A 578 11.96 -14.58 -2.54
CA GLN A 578 11.65 -13.28 -3.06
C GLN A 578 12.15 -13.15 -4.51
N VAL A 579 11.29 -12.66 -5.41
CA VAL A 579 11.58 -12.48 -6.83
C VAL A 579 11.40 -11.03 -7.26
N ALA A 580 12.11 -10.64 -8.31
CA ALA A 580 12.03 -9.32 -8.90
C ALA A 580 11.97 -9.40 -10.43
N TRP A 581 11.33 -8.42 -11.04
CA TRP A 581 11.33 -8.22 -12.48
C TRP A 581 12.63 -7.57 -12.91
N ARG A 582 13.08 -7.97 -14.10
CA ARG A 582 14.16 -7.33 -14.83
C ARG A 582 13.65 -7.00 -16.24
N LEU A 583 13.43 -5.71 -16.50
CA LEU A 583 13.05 -5.19 -17.81
C LEU A 583 14.32 -4.66 -18.48
N GLN A 584 14.66 -5.19 -19.66
CA GLN A 584 15.89 -4.84 -20.38
C GLN A 584 15.56 -4.40 -21.80
N LEU A 585 16.28 -3.39 -22.26
CA LEU A 585 16.38 -3.03 -23.66
C LEU A 585 17.75 -3.48 -24.19
N ARG A 586 17.76 -4.28 -25.25
CA ARG A 586 18.99 -4.80 -25.84
C ARG A 586 19.12 -4.39 -27.30
N ASP A 587 20.37 -4.16 -27.74
CA ASP A 587 20.68 -3.95 -29.13
C ASP A 587 20.67 -5.27 -29.93
N LEU A 588 20.83 -5.19 -31.24
CA LEU A 588 20.85 -6.37 -32.12
C LEU A 588 22.05 -7.28 -31.91
N ALA A 589 23.09 -6.79 -31.22
CA ALA A 589 24.23 -7.59 -30.79
C ALA A 589 24.02 -8.20 -29.38
N ASN A 590 22.83 -8.08 -28.82
CA ASN A 590 22.44 -8.57 -27.51
C ASN A 590 23.12 -7.87 -26.30
N ASN A 591 23.68 -6.68 -26.49
CA ASN A 591 24.20 -5.87 -25.39
C ASN A 591 23.06 -5.15 -24.66
N ILE A 592 23.15 -5.03 -23.33
CA ILE A 592 22.17 -4.30 -22.53
C ILE A 592 22.40 -2.80 -22.72
N VAL A 593 21.41 -2.09 -23.20
CA VAL A 593 21.40 -0.64 -23.42
C VAL A 593 20.73 0.10 -22.25
N ALA A 594 19.66 -0.48 -21.71
CA ALA A 594 18.98 0.00 -20.52
C ALA A 594 18.44 -1.18 -19.71
N GLU A 595 18.45 -1.05 -18.40
CA GLU A 595 17.93 -2.06 -17.49
C GLU A 595 17.20 -1.38 -16.33
N GLU A 596 16.01 -1.91 -15.99
CA GLU A 596 15.27 -1.55 -14.80
C GLU A 596 14.95 -2.82 -14.00
N ARG A 597 15.22 -2.77 -12.70
CA ARG A 597 14.88 -3.84 -11.77
C ARG A 597 13.82 -3.35 -10.83
N SER A 598 12.69 -4.01 -10.81
CA SER A 598 11.59 -3.68 -9.94
C SER A 598 11.15 -4.90 -9.16
N SER A 599 10.89 -4.71 -7.87
CA SER A 599 10.22 -5.74 -7.07
C SER A 599 8.83 -6.00 -7.66
N VAL A 600 8.38 -7.25 -7.54
CA VAL A 600 7.04 -7.61 -7.97
C VAL A 600 6.06 -6.87 -7.05
N PHE A 601 5.36 -5.88 -7.59
CA PHE A 601 4.41 -4.97 -6.91
C PHE A 601 4.98 -4.15 -5.73
N GLY A 602 6.28 -3.88 -5.74
CA GLY A 602 6.96 -3.06 -4.74
C GLY A 602 7.30 -3.82 -3.46
N ASP A 603 8.22 -3.25 -2.67
CA ASP A 603 8.74 -3.87 -1.43
C ASP A 603 7.69 -3.95 -0.30
N LYS A 604 6.57 -3.27 -0.46
CA LYS A 604 5.51 -3.18 0.56
C LYS A 604 4.67 -4.44 0.69
N TYR A 605 4.64 -5.28 -0.34
CA TYR A 605 3.80 -6.48 -0.35
C TYR A 605 4.51 -7.68 -0.99
N PRO A 606 5.24 -8.46 -0.20
CA PRO A 606 5.98 -9.60 -0.72
C PRO A 606 5.05 -10.66 -1.32
N LEU A 607 5.45 -11.19 -2.45
CA LEU A 607 4.76 -12.21 -3.24
C LEU A 607 4.32 -13.44 -2.43
N GLN A 608 5.07 -13.75 -1.35
CA GLN A 608 4.79 -14.88 -0.45
C GLN A 608 3.43 -14.80 0.27
N ARG A 609 2.75 -13.66 0.16
CA ARG A 609 1.47 -13.41 0.83
C ARG A 609 0.28 -13.33 -0.13
N TRP A 610 0.51 -13.59 -1.41
CA TRP A 610 -0.54 -13.51 -2.41
C TRP A 610 -1.32 -14.82 -2.50
N PRO A 611 -2.65 -14.75 -2.62
CA PRO A 611 -3.45 -15.93 -2.92
C PRO A 611 -3.19 -16.41 -4.35
N ASP A 612 -3.32 -17.70 -4.56
CA ASP A 612 -3.21 -18.32 -5.87
C ASP A 612 -4.39 -17.89 -6.78
N GLY A 613 -4.15 -17.78 -8.08
CA GLY A 613 -5.18 -17.50 -9.08
C GLY A 613 -5.62 -16.03 -9.19
N ILE A 614 -4.88 -15.09 -8.58
CA ILE A 614 -5.16 -13.66 -8.75
C ILE A 614 -4.37 -13.10 -9.93
N ILE A 615 -5.07 -12.38 -10.81
CA ILE A 615 -4.45 -11.63 -11.91
C ILE A 615 -4.23 -10.19 -11.45
N LEU A 616 -2.99 -9.75 -11.50
CA LEU A 616 -2.57 -8.41 -11.10
C LEU A 616 -1.95 -7.65 -12.25
N ARG A 617 -2.16 -6.33 -12.24
CA ARG A 617 -1.54 -5.41 -13.19
C ARG A 617 -0.22 -4.89 -12.64
N GLN A 618 0.88 -5.28 -13.27
CA GLN A 618 2.21 -4.75 -13.00
C GLN A 618 2.54 -3.64 -13.99
N ARG A 619 2.87 -2.46 -13.51
CA ARG A 619 3.44 -1.37 -14.30
C ARG A 619 4.94 -1.33 -14.09
N MET A 620 5.66 -1.20 -15.19
CA MET A 620 7.11 -1.04 -15.22
C MET A 620 7.47 0.13 -16.13
N ALA A 621 8.50 0.87 -15.76
CA ALA A 621 8.97 2.02 -16.52
C ALA A 621 10.49 1.88 -16.71
N LEU A 622 10.94 1.88 -17.96
CA LEU A 622 12.35 1.79 -18.29
C LEU A 622 12.79 3.11 -18.94
N PRO A 623 13.53 3.98 -18.22
CA PRO A 623 14.09 5.19 -18.80
C PRO A 623 15.15 4.85 -19.83
N LEU A 624 15.06 5.45 -21.00
CA LEU A 624 16.08 5.35 -22.02
C LEU A 624 17.23 6.33 -21.73
N PRO A 625 18.50 5.92 -21.93
CA PRO A 625 19.61 6.86 -21.88
C PRO A 625 19.42 7.99 -22.89
N ALA A 626 19.84 9.20 -22.52
CA ALA A 626 19.75 10.36 -23.40
C ALA A 626 20.68 10.25 -24.63
N ASP A 627 21.69 9.39 -24.55
CA ASP A 627 22.67 9.12 -25.58
C ASP A 627 22.45 7.80 -26.32
N VAL A 628 21.30 7.14 -26.08
CA VAL A 628 20.95 5.91 -26.79
C VAL A 628 20.92 6.18 -28.30
N GLN A 629 21.59 5.31 -29.06
CA GLN A 629 21.68 5.49 -30.49
C GLN A 629 20.34 5.20 -31.16
N PRO A 630 19.94 5.94 -32.21
CA PRO A 630 18.78 5.58 -33.02
C PRO A 630 18.92 4.21 -33.63
N GLY A 631 17.88 3.39 -33.51
CA GLY A 631 17.93 2.01 -34.00
C GLY A 631 16.77 1.16 -33.55
N LEU A 632 16.85 -0.12 -33.89
CA LEU A 632 15.90 -1.15 -33.48
C LEU A 632 16.47 -1.94 -32.29
N TYR A 633 15.68 -2.07 -31.26
CA TYR A 633 16.04 -2.72 -30.01
C TYR A 633 15.04 -3.81 -29.65
N ASP A 634 15.46 -4.78 -28.88
CA ASP A 634 14.64 -5.84 -28.32
C ASP A 634 14.31 -5.56 -26.85
N LEU A 635 13.02 -5.46 -26.53
CA LEU A 635 12.55 -5.28 -25.16
C LEU A 635 12.27 -6.64 -24.54
N GLN A 636 12.95 -6.94 -23.46
CA GLN A 636 12.93 -8.23 -22.81
C GLN A 636 12.49 -8.11 -21.35
N LEU A 637 11.75 -9.10 -20.87
CA LEU A 637 11.31 -9.23 -19.49
C LEU A 637 11.78 -10.57 -18.90
N GLY A 638 12.43 -10.54 -17.75
CA GLY A 638 12.80 -11.70 -16.97
C GLY A 638 12.33 -11.62 -15.53
N LEU A 639 12.17 -12.75 -14.88
CA LEU A 639 11.91 -12.88 -13.45
C LEU A 639 13.11 -13.53 -12.78
N TYR A 640 13.60 -12.97 -11.68
CA TYR A 640 14.83 -13.40 -11.02
C TYR A 640 14.66 -13.51 -9.51
N ALA A 641 15.29 -14.50 -8.89
CA ALA A 641 15.39 -14.57 -7.44
C ALA A 641 16.28 -13.46 -6.90
N VAL A 642 15.81 -12.73 -5.89
CA VAL A 642 16.55 -11.58 -5.31
C VAL A 642 17.80 -12.06 -4.57
N SER A 643 17.78 -13.28 -4.00
CA SER A 643 18.85 -13.80 -3.15
C SER A 643 20.16 -14.13 -3.89
N ASP A 644 20.07 -14.63 -5.12
CA ASP A 644 21.21 -15.14 -5.90
C ASP A 644 21.22 -14.71 -7.37
N GLY A 645 20.21 -13.93 -7.79
CA GLY A 645 20.10 -13.41 -9.14
C GLY A 645 19.78 -14.46 -10.20
N GLN A 646 19.45 -15.70 -9.80
CA GLN A 646 19.14 -16.77 -10.75
C GLN A 646 17.82 -16.50 -11.45
N PRO A 647 17.74 -16.69 -12.79
CA PRO A 647 16.52 -16.52 -13.52
C PRO A 647 15.48 -17.60 -13.19
N HIS A 648 14.21 -17.24 -13.24
CA HIS A 648 13.10 -18.17 -13.29
C HIS A 648 12.76 -18.44 -14.74
N SER A 649 13.01 -19.65 -15.22
CA SER A 649 12.74 -20.04 -16.61
C SER A 649 11.28 -19.81 -16.99
N PHE A 650 11.09 -19.18 -18.13
CA PHE A 650 9.80 -18.91 -18.74
C PHE A 650 9.47 -20.04 -19.72
N THR A 651 8.26 -20.57 -19.65
CA THR A 651 7.72 -21.50 -20.62
C THR A 651 6.56 -20.82 -21.35
N ALA A 652 6.72 -20.55 -22.62
CA ALA A 652 5.70 -19.96 -23.46
C ALA A 652 4.51 -20.91 -23.70
N SER A 653 3.39 -20.38 -24.18
CA SER A 653 2.17 -21.17 -24.45
C SER A 653 2.35 -22.24 -25.54
N ASP A 654 3.36 -22.09 -26.40
CA ASP A 654 3.75 -23.08 -27.43
C ASP A 654 4.73 -24.14 -26.92
N GLY A 655 5.14 -24.07 -25.64
CA GLY A 655 6.08 -24.96 -25.00
C GLY A 655 7.56 -24.57 -25.13
N THR A 656 7.87 -23.45 -25.81
CA THR A 656 9.24 -22.92 -25.89
C THR A 656 9.71 -22.49 -24.49
N GLN A 657 10.94 -22.79 -24.12
CA GLN A 657 11.53 -22.44 -22.84
C GLN A 657 12.68 -21.47 -23.03
N ASP A 658 12.70 -20.39 -22.22
CA ASP A 658 13.77 -19.42 -22.16
C ASP A 658 13.83 -18.83 -20.73
N ASP A 659 14.93 -18.16 -20.36
CA ASP A 659 15.04 -17.44 -19.09
C ASP A 659 14.47 -16.01 -19.18
N ILE A 660 14.04 -15.59 -20.37
CA ILE A 660 13.53 -14.25 -20.67
C ILE A 660 12.35 -14.34 -21.63
N ILE A 661 11.54 -13.30 -21.64
CA ILE A 661 10.47 -13.10 -22.63
C ILE A 661 10.87 -11.98 -23.57
N HIS A 662 10.87 -12.24 -24.86
CA HIS A 662 10.96 -11.21 -25.90
C HIS A 662 9.59 -10.57 -26.08
N LEU A 663 9.39 -9.38 -25.46
CA LEU A 663 8.09 -8.71 -25.48
C LEU A 663 7.80 -8.08 -26.84
N SER A 664 8.72 -7.23 -27.32
CA SER A 664 8.52 -6.47 -28.52
C SER A 664 9.81 -5.85 -29.00
N ARG A 665 9.91 -5.60 -30.30
CA ARG A 665 10.89 -4.67 -30.83
C ARG A 665 10.46 -3.23 -30.61
N VAL A 666 11.39 -2.36 -30.23
CA VAL A 666 11.21 -0.94 -29.96
C VAL A 666 12.15 -0.17 -30.87
N LYS A 667 11.62 0.82 -31.54
CA LYS A 667 12.38 1.75 -32.38
C LYS A 667 12.79 2.98 -31.55
N VAL A 668 14.07 3.31 -31.52
CA VAL A 668 14.54 4.63 -31.13
C VAL A 668 14.68 5.46 -32.39
N ALA A 669 13.87 6.52 -32.50
CA ALA A 669 13.77 7.33 -33.69
C ALA A 669 15.02 8.17 -33.93
N LEU A 670 15.29 8.44 -35.19
CA LEU A 670 16.29 9.42 -35.59
C LEU A 670 15.82 10.84 -35.22
N PRO A 671 16.71 11.72 -34.76
CA PRO A 671 16.34 13.11 -34.57
C PRO A 671 16.00 13.72 -35.95
N ARG A 672 15.03 14.60 -35.95
CA ARG A 672 14.67 15.34 -37.17
C ARG A 672 15.82 16.22 -37.59
N LEU A 673 16.23 16.07 -38.87
CA LEU A 673 17.26 16.90 -39.44
C LEU A 673 16.77 18.33 -39.62
N THR A 674 17.62 19.27 -39.27
CA THR A 674 17.37 20.70 -39.48
C THR A 674 17.65 21.11 -40.94
N ALA A 675 17.06 22.20 -41.39
CA ALA A 675 17.30 22.75 -42.72
C ALA A 675 18.83 23.06 -42.95
N GLN A 676 19.54 23.37 -41.87
CA GLN A 676 20.99 23.61 -41.94
C GLN A 676 21.80 22.34 -42.18
N GLU A 677 21.37 21.21 -41.58
CA GLU A 677 22.02 19.92 -41.81
C GLU A 677 21.75 19.40 -43.22
N LEU A 678 20.62 19.72 -43.81
CA LEU A 678 20.27 19.38 -45.18
C LEU A 678 20.91 20.34 -46.23
N ALA A 679 21.26 21.56 -45.84
CA ALA A 679 21.85 22.56 -46.78
C ALA A 679 23.14 22.15 -47.50
N GLY A 680 23.87 21.11 -46.95
CA GLY A 680 25.04 20.58 -47.59
C GLY A 680 24.85 19.27 -48.34
N VAL A 681 23.63 18.87 -48.58
CA VAL A 681 23.26 17.64 -49.29
C VAL A 681 23.11 17.94 -50.77
N THR A 682 23.78 17.17 -51.66
CA THR A 682 23.60 17.22 -53.08
C THR A 682 22.32 16.48 -53.43
N PRO A 683 21.29 17.15 -53.96
CA PRO A 683 19.98 16.50 -54.21
C PRO A 683 20.04 15.53 -55.39
N THR A 684 19.21 14.50 -55.35
CA THR A 684 19.09 13.53 -56.47
C THR A 684 17.65 13.35 -56.92
N ASP A 685 16.66 13.52 -56.09
CA ASP A 685 15.23 13.37 -56.36
C ASP A 685 14.86 12.05 -57.08
N VAL A 686 15.50 10.96 -56.63
CA VAL A 686 15.39 9.63 -57.28
C VAL A 686 14.65 8.66 -56.36
N LYS A 687 13.62 8.01 -56.93
CA LYS A 687 12.79 7.03 -56.20
C LYS A 687 13.27 5.59 -56.50
N LEU A 688 13.34 4.78 -55.45
CA LEU A 688 13.60 3.36 -55.49
C LEU A 688 12.32 2.61 -55.10
N GLY A 689 11.73 1.97 -56.09
CA GLY A 689 10.37 1.45 -55.97
C GLY A 689 9.36 2.57 -55.77
N ASN A 690 8.32 2.28 -54.98
CA ASN A 690 7.25 3.25 -54.70
C ASN A 690 7.33 3.86 -53.31
N ALA A 691 8.24 3.35 -52.46
CA ALA A 691 8.24 3.65 -51.01
C ALA A 691 9.49 4.37 -50.48
N ILE A 692 10.57 4.39 -51.25
CA ILE A 692 11.83 4.95 -50.82
C ILE A 692 12.30 5.97 -51.86
N GLU A 693 12.87 7.09 -51.38
CA GLU A 693 13.49 8.11 -52.20
C GLU A 693 14.93 8.33 -51.72
N LEU A 694 15.90 8.42 -52.64
CA LEU A 694 17.21 8.99 -52.33
C LEU A 694 17.11 10.51 -52.48
N LEU A 695 16.89 11.19 -51.33
CA LEU A 695 16.77 12.64 -51.28
C LEU A 695 18.05 13.31 -51.79
N GLY A 696 19.19 12.70 -51.49
CA GLY A 696 20.49 13.20 -51.89
C GLY A 696 21.65 12.52 -51.16
N TYR A 697 22.84 13.04 -51.32
CA TYR A 697 24.06 12.53 -50.72
C TYR A 697 25.03 13.66 -50.33
N ARG A 698 25.99 13.32 -49.44
CA ARG A 698 27.12 14.20 -49.11
C ARG A 698 28.41 13.36 -49.06
N ILE A 699 29.40 13.77 -49.86
CA ILE A 699 30.77 13.20 -49.80
C ILE A 699 31.50 13.97 -48.70
N LEU A 700 32.04 13.22 -47.73
CA LEU A 700 32.76 13.80 -46.57
C LEU A 700 34.26 13.85 -46.78
N THR A 701 34.82 12.96 -47.61
CA THR A 701 36.23 12.93 -47.92
C THR A 701 36.56 14.00 -48.97
N PRO A 702 37.48 14.93 -48.69
CA PRO A 702 37.89 15.94 -49.66
C PRO A 702 38.53 15.31 -50.89
N ALA A 703 38.28 15.87 -52.07
CA ALA A 703 38.96 15.49 -53.31
C ALA A 703 40.35 16.17 -53.40
N PRO A 704 41.35 15.51 -53.97
CA PRO A 704 41.35 14.13 -54.47
C PRO A 704 41.54 13.10 -53.34
N VAL A 705 41.05 11.87 -53.56
CA VAL A 705 41.17 10.74 -52.65
C VAL A 705 42.37 9.89 -53.07
N HIS A 706 43.26 9.52 -52.13
CA HIS A 706 44.42 8.69 -52.45
C HIS A 706 44.11 7.18 -52.45
N THR A 707 44.79 6.41 -53.22
CA THR A 707 44.70 4.95 -53.14
C THR A 707 45.08 4.46 -51.75
N GLY A 708 44.32 3.50 -51.21
CA GLY A 708 44.43 2.99 -49.85
C GLY A 708 43.66 3.80 -48.81
N ASP A 709 43.21 5.00 -49.13
CA ASP A 709 42.39 5.81 -48.22
C ASP A 709 40.91 5.41 -48.25
N SER A 710 40.12 5.86 -47.26
CA SER A 710 38.69 5.60 -47.19
C SER A 710 37.90 6.79 -47.73
N LEU A 711 37.05 6.52 -48.72
CA LEU A 711 36.01 7.43 -49.17
C LEU A 711 34.81 7.35 -48.24
N LYS A 712 34.54 8.47 -47.56
CA LYS A 712 33.37 8.58 -46.62
C LYS A 712 32.27 9.38 -47.28
N LEU A 713 31.06 8.84 -47.25
CA LEU A 713 29.85 9.52 -47.75
C LEU A 713 28.65 9.20 -46.89
N VAL A 714 27.61 10.06 -46.95
CA VAL A 714 26.32 9.85 -46.32
C VAL A 714 25.24 9.91 -47.39
N LEU A 715 24.42 8.87 -47.50
CA LEU A 715 23.21 8.87 -48.30
C LEU A 715 22.05 9.33 -47.41
N TYR A 716 21.13 10.12 -47.95
CA TYR A 716 19.96 10.60 -47.23
C TYR A 716 18.72 9.97 -47.90
N TRP A 717 18.22 8.92 -47.25
CA TRP A 717 17.01 8.23 -47.70
C TRP A 717 15.78 8.90 -47.11
N GLN A 718 14.69 9.00 -47.89
CA GLN A 718 13.40 9.41 -47.39
C GLN A 718 12.41 8.27 -47.53
N CYS A 719 11.66 7.97 -46.50
CA CYS A 719 10.55 7.03 -46.55
C CYS A 719 9.31 7.75 -47.12
N LEU A 720 8.76 7.29 -48.23
CA LEU A 720 7.54 7.85 -48.83
C LEU A 720 6.28 7.11 -48.35
N ALA A 721 6.41 5.79 -48.12
CA ALA A 721 5.31 4.92 -47.67
C ALA A 721 5.88 3.77 -46.83
N PRO A 722 5.09 3.14 -45.95
CA PRO A 722 5.56 2.01 -45.14
C PRO A 722 6.24 0.92 -45.99
N VAL A 723 7.43 0.50 -45.55
CA VAL A 723 8.21 -0.52 -46.25
C VAL A 723 8.07 -1.84 -45.51
N ALA A 724 7.34 -2.80 -46.11
CA ALA A 724 7.08 -4.09 -45.46
C ALA A 724 8.28 -5.05 -45.47
N GLN A 725 9.28 -4.80 -46.31
CA GLN A 725 10.44 -5.68 -46.51
C GLN A 725 11.74 -4.97 -46.13
N GLU A 726 12.75 -5.77 -45.80
CA GLU A 726 14.08 -5.26 -45.51
C GLU A 726 14.93 -5.24 -46.76
N TYR A 727 15.44 -4.07 -47.12
CA TYR A 727 16.36 -3.89 -48.26
C TYR A 727 17.77 -3.66 -47.80
N THR A 728 18.73 -4.13 -48.60
CA THR A 728 20.15 -3.87 -48.46
C THR A 728 20.53 -2.78 -49.48
N ALA A 729 21.11 -1.68 -49.00
CA ALA A 729 21.62 -0.64 -49.85
C ALA A 729 23.06 -1.03 -50.28
N PHE A 730 23.40 -0.75 -51.53
CA PHE A 730 24.73 -0.93 -52.07
C PHE A 730 25.32 0.39 -52.53
N VAL A 731 26.62 0.52 -52.33
CA VAL A 731 27.46 1.63 -52.80
C VAL A 731 28.68 1.04 -53.47
N HIS A 732 28.72 1.14 -54.79
CA HIS A 732 29.78 0.60 -55.65
C HIS A 732 30.64 1.74 -56.19
N LEU A 733 31.93 1.54 -56.22
CA LEU A 733 32.90 2.42 -56.88
C LEU A 733 33.31 1.83 -58.19
N LEU A 734 32.96 2.49 -59.29
CA LEU A 734 33.25 2.06 -60.68
C LEU A 734 34.40 2.89 -61.24
N ASP A 735 35.33 2.25 -61.92
CA ASP A 735 36.38 2.94 -62.59
C ASP A 735 35.89 3.71 -63.83
N PRO A 736 36.70 4.51 -64.54
CA PRO A 736 36.28 5.23 -65.73
C PRO A 736 35.76 4.35 -66.89
N ASN A 737 36.04 3.03 -66.87
CA ASN A 737 35.56 2.05 -67.81
C ASN A 737 34.28 1.34 -67.32
N GLY A 738 33.71 1.70 -66.16
CA GLY A 738 32.55 1.11 -65.58
C GLY A 738 32.79 -0.23 -64.84
N SER A 739 34.04 -0.60 -64.58
CA SER A 739 34.39 -1.80 -63.85
C SER A 739 34.32 -1.58 -62.33
N LEU A 740 33.73 -2.51 -61.57
CA LEU A 740 33.63 -2.47 -60.10
C LEU A 740 35.04 -2.59 -59.48
N ARG A 741 35.41 -1.61 -58.67
CA ARG A 741 36.70 -1.58 -57.97
C ARG A 741 36.60 -1.71 -56.45
N ALA A 742 35.53 -1.19 -55.86
CA ALA A 742 35.19 -1.35 -54.43
C ALA A 742 33.71 -1.32 -54.27
N GLN A 743 33.22 -2.02 -53.24
CA GLN A 743 31.77 -2.04 -52.91
C GLN A 743 31.58 -2.15 -51.39
N ILE A 744 30.44 -1.65 -50.93
CA ILE A 744 29.89 -1.91 -49.62
C ILE A 744 28.41 -2.11 -49.74
N ASP A 745 27.96 -3.28 -49.29
CA ASP A 745 26.56 -3.67 -49.27
C ASP A 745 26.17 -3.81 -47.80
N SER A 746 25.22 -3.02 -47.36
CA SER A 746 24.76 -3.01 -45.98
C SER A 746 23.30 -2.64 -45.88
N ARG A 747 22.59 -3.25 -44.92
CA ARG A 747 21.32 -2.68 -44.50
C ARG A 747 21.55 -1.28 -43.92
N PRO A 748 20.63 -0.34 -44.11
CA PRO A 748 20.79 1.04 -43.67
C PRO A 748 21.29 1.14 -42.24
N ARG A 749 22.22 2.07 -42.01
CA ARG A 749 22.96 2.29 -40.76
C ARG A 749 23.61 1.03 -40.19
N ALA A 750 24.30 0.30 -41.06
CA ALA A 750 24.93 -0.99 -40.70
C ALA A 750 23.97 -2.01 -40.09
N GLY A 751 22.73 -2.02 -40.51
CA GLY A 751 21.67 -2.92 -40.06
C GLY A 751 20.95 -2.49 -38.78
N THR A 752 21.33 -1.43 -38.10
CA THR A 752 20.67 -0.94 -36.88
C THR A 752 19.34 -0.24 -37.14
N TYR A 753 19.14 0.24 -38.40
CA TYR A 753 17.93 0.96 -38.79
C TYR A 753 17.34 0.42 -40.09
N PRO A 754 16.86 -0.82 -40.10
CA PRO A 754 16.40 -1.49 -41.29
C PRO A 754 15.17 -0.77 -41.90
N THR A 755 14.97 -0.93 -43.23
CA THR A 755 13.87 -0.24 -43.94
C THR A 755 12.48 -0.58 -43.42
N SER A 756 12.31 -1.76 -42.80
CA SER A 756 11.02 -2.19 -42.22
C SER A 756 10.51 -1.38 -41.02
N ILE A 757 11.38 -0.54 -40.40
CA ILE A 757 10.98 0.34 -39.31
C ILE A 757 10.87 1.81 -39.71
N TRP A 758 11.05 2.11 -41.00
CA TRP A 758 10.96 3.48 -41.50
C TRP A 758 9.52 3.98 -41.49
N GLU A 759 9.34 5.23 -41.07
CA GLU A 759 8.03 5.87 -41.04
C GLU A 759 7.87 6.86 -42.18
N PRO A 760 6.67 7.07 -42.72
CA PRO A 760 6.44 8.03 -43.78
C PRO A 760 6.96 9.44 -43.45
N ASN A 761 7.65 10.04 -44.40
CA ASN A 761 8.35 11.33 -44.28
C ASN A 761 9.59 11.34 -43.39
N GLU A 762 10.03 10.20 -42.89
CA GLU A 762 11.28 10.11 -42.12
C GLU A 762 12.47 10.21 -43.09
N ILE A 763 13.50 11.00 -42.70
CA ILE A 763 14.76 11.12 -43.39
C ILE A 763 15.84 10.36 -42.65
N ILE A 764 16.50 9.42 -43.32
CA ILE A 764 17.46 8.51 -42.73
C ILE A 764 18.88 8.83 -43.30
N PRO A 765 19.73 9.49 -42.52
CA PRO A 765 21.15 9.65 -42.87
C PRO A 765 21.87 8.31 -42.68
N ASP A 766 22.46 7.80 -43.78
CA ASP A 766 23.06 6.49 -43.85
C ASP A 766 24.55 6.61 -44.26
N PRO A 767 25.48 6.49 -43.30
CA PRO A 767 26.89 6.70 -43.54
C PRO A 767 27.58 5.47 -44.13
N TYR A 768 28.42 5.67 -45.11
CA TYR A 768 29.26 4.64 -45.76
C TYR A 768 30.72 5.03 -45.75
N SER A 769 31.61 4.03 -45.74
CA SER A 769 33.05 4.21 -45.81
C SER A 769 33.66 3.12 -46.69
N LEU A 770 33.99 3.47 -47.97
CA LEU A 770 34.57 2.57 -48.89
C LEU A 770 36.11 2.75 -48.93
N THR A 771 36.84 1.68 -48.83
CA THR A 771 38.32 1.73 -48.97
C THR A 771 38.69 1.71 -50.46
N ILE A 772 39.40 2.72 -50.92
CA ILE A 772 39.94 2.75 -52.29
C ILE A 772 41.05 1.69 -52.41
N PRO A 773 40.97 0.75 -53.35
CA PRO A 773 41.99 -0.28 -53.48
C PRO A 773 43.38 0.36 -53.67
N PRO A 774 44.44 -0.21 -53.08
CA PRO A 774 45.80 0.30 -53.22
C PRO A 774 46.31 0.25 -54.65
N ASP A 775 45.77 -0.66 -55.48
CA ASP A 775 46.07 -0.89 -56.88
C ASP A 775 45.11 -0.13 -57.85
N ALA A 776 44.27 0.75 -57.29
CA ALA A 776 43.36 1.53 -58.11
C ALA A 776 44.12 2.51 -59.01
N ALA A 777 43.86 2.52 -60.33
CA ALA A 777 44.50 3.44 -61.27
C ALA A 777 44.05 4.90 -60.99
N PRO A 778 44.92 5.88 -61.07
CA PRO A 778 44.47 7.27 -60.98
C PRO A 778 43.46 7.60 -62.08
N GLY A 779 42.36 8.32 -61.68
CA GLY A 779 41.28 8.68 -62.58
C GLY A 779 40.01 9.14 -61.90
N SER A 780 39.02 9.45 -62.66
CA SER A 780 37.73 9.94 -62.21
C SER A 780 36.71 8.81 -62.11
N TYR A 781 36.40 8.33 -60.93
CA TYR A 781 35.54 7.20 -60.58
C TYR A 781 34.09 7.64 -60.43
N HIS A 782 33.16 6.70 -60.65
CA HIS A 782 31.74 6.90 -60.42
C HIS A 782 31.22 6.10 -59.25
N LEU A 783 30.21 6.62 -58.53
CA LEU A 783 29.52 5.91 -57.49
C LEU A 783 28.18 5.40 -58.05
N GLU A 784 27.95 4.10 -57.96
CA GLU A 784 26.68 3.42 -58.25
C GLU A 784 25.96 3.11 -56.96
N ILE A 785 24.69 3.54 -56.84
CA ILE A 785 23.84 3.42 -55.65
C ILE A 785 22.55 2.69 -55.99
N GLY A 786 22.08 1.83 -55.10
CA GLY A 786 20.80 1.18 -55.22
C GLY A 786 20.43 0.37 -54.00
N MET A 787 19.29 -0.31 -54.03
CA MET A 787 18.83 -1.24 -53.02
C MET A 787 18.36 -2.55 -53.64
N TYR A 788 18.61 -3.64 -52.89
CA TYR A 788 18.11 -4.96 -53.28
C TYR A 788 17.57 -5.74 -52.08
N GLN A 789 16.74 -6.73 -52.36
CA GLN A 789 16.19 -7.64 -51.36
C GLN A 789 17.12 -8.86 -51.19
N TRP A 790 17.54 -9.15 -49.96
CA TRP A 790 18.23 -10.41 -49.66
C TRP A 790 17.19 -11.51 -49.29
N PRO A 791 17.34 -12.80 -49.70
CA PRO A 791 18.46 -13.36 -50.47
C PRO A 791 18.21 -13.37 -52.00
N SER A 792 17.07 -12.83 -52.48
CA SER A 792 16.70 -12.90 -53.87
C SER A 792 17.63 -12.06 -54.80
N LEU A 793 18.32 -11.09 -54.26
CA LEU A 793 19.14 -10.09 -54.94
C LEU A 793 18.34 -9.24 -55.96
N ALA A 794 17.01 -9.27 -55.84
CA ALA A 794 16.13 -8.46 -56.68
C ALA A 794 16.31 -6.97 -56.31
N ARG A 795 16.87 -6.21 -57.28
CA ARG A 795 17.07 -4.75 -57.12
C ARG A 795 15.77 -3.97 -57.25
N LEU A 796 15.61 -2.91 -56.51
CA LEU A 796 14.48 -1.99 -56.61
C LEU A 796 14.62 -1.19 -57.92
N PRO A 797 13.50 -1.03 -58.69
CA PRO A 797 13.49 -0.17 -59.84
C PRO A 797 13.71 1.29 -59.45
N VAL A 798 14.58 1.96 -60.18
CA VAL A 798 14.92 3.36 -60.02
C VAL A 798 14.13 4.22 -61.00
N THR A 799 13.47 5.26 -60.54
CA THR A 799 12.72 6.21 -61.35
C THR A 799 13.05 7.66 -60.96
N GLY A 800 13.03 8.57 -61.88
CA GLY A 800 13.47 9.96 -61.69
C GLY A 800 14.96 10.14 -62.04
N GLY A 801 15.50 11.32 -61.84
CA GLY A 801 16.86 11.68 -62.26
C GLY A 801 16.94 11.98 -63.75
N THR A 802 18.15 12.30 -64.21
CA THR A 802 18.46 12.78 -65.56
C THR A 802 18.44 11.68 -66.65
N SER A 803 18.36 10.40 -66.28
CA SER A 803 18.38 9.25 -67.20
C SER A 803 16.97 8.75 -67.44
N GLY A 804 16.39 9.01 -68.56
CA GLY A 804 15.00 8.70 -68.94
C GLY A 804 14.69 7.22 -69.19
N SER A 805 15.41 6.21 -68.70
CA SER A 805 15.16 4.77 -68.81
C SER A 805 15.02 4.11 -67.44
N PRO A 806 14.12 3.16 -67.25
CA PRO A 806 14.04 2.42 -66.02
C PRO A 806 15.37 1.69 -65.76
N ALA A 807 16.02 2.07 -64.67
CA ALA A 807 17.26 1.45 -64.23
C ALA A 807 17.03 0.75 -62.88
N ASP A 808 17.90 -0.14 -62.49
CA ASP A 808 17.91 -0.81 -61.16
C ASP A 808 18.97 -0.24 -60.22
N HIS A 809 19.57 0.89 -60.60
CA HIS A 809 20.61 1.62 -59.85
C HIS A 809 20.67 3.09 -60.34
N LEU A 810 21.35 3.93 -59.51
CA LEU A 810 21.64 5.32 -59.81
C LEU A 810 23.16 5.49 -59.90
N ILE A 811 23.68 6.15 -60.94
CA ILE A 811 25.06 6.66 -60.99
C ILE A 811 25.04 8.11 -60.52
N LEU A 812 25.78 8.43 -59.45
CA LEU A 812 25.88 9.80 -58.92
C LEU A 812 26.60 10.73 -59.93
N GLU A 813 26.11 11.94 -60.02
CA GLU A 813 26.71 12.95 -60.89
C GLU A 813 28.11 13.39 -60.42
N THR A 814 28.32 13.41 -59.12
CA THR A 814 29.66 13.76 -58.57
C THR A 814 30.60 12.60 -58.73
N LYS A 815 31.67 12.86 -59.43
CA LYS A 815 32.80 11.91 -59.66
C LYS A 815 33.77 11.96 -58.46
N VAL A 816 34.44 10.88 -58.20
CA VAL A 816 35.49 10.74 -57.19
C VAL A 816 36.85 10.70 -57.92
N ASP A 817 37.62 11.76 -57.74
CA ASP A 817 38.99 11.82 -58.36
C ASP A 817 39.96 11.05 -57.48
N VAL A 818 40.48 9.93 -57.97
CA VAL A 818 41.44 9.04 -57.29
C VAL A 818 42.85 9.35 -57.81
N VAL A 819 43.77 9.55 -56.88
CA VAL A 819 45.17 9.78 -57.18
C VAL A 819 46.03 8.75 -56.45
N ALA A 820 47.18 8.45 -57.00
CA ALA A 820 48.15 7.59 -56.33
C ALA A 820 48.67 8.24 -55.04
N LYS A 821 48.89 7.42 -54.02
CA LYS A 821 49.49 7.86 -52.75
C LYS A 821 50.93 8.21 -52.90
#